data_22a06773a864ff3fe3b5711257a51af5
#
_entry.id   22a06773a864ff3fe3b5711257a51af5
#
_cell.length_a   1.000
_cell.length_b   1.000
_cell.length_c   1.000
_cell.angle_alpha   90.00
_cell.angle_beta   90.00
_cell.angle_gamma   90.00
#
_symmetry.space_group_name_H-M   'P 1'
#
loop_
_entity.id
_entity.type
_entity.pdbx_description
1 polymer ?
#
loop_
_entity_poly.entity_id
_entity_poly.type
_entity_poly.pdbx_seq_one_letter_code
_entity_poly.pdbx_strand_id
1 'polypeptide(L)'
;MTSEYPTLLSPLDLGFTTLRNRVVMGSMHTGLEDRAGDINALAAYFAERARGGVGLIITGGYAPNRTGWLLPFASQMISAADARRHRRITDAVHEAGGKILLQILHAGRYAYHPFSVSASAIKSPITPFRPRRLSARGVERTIDDFAHAASLAAEAGYDGVEIMGSEGYLLNQFLAPRTNKRRDAWGGSAANRRRFPVEIVRRTREAVGDDFIICYRMSMADYVPDGQSWDETVALATEVEAAGATLLNSGFGWHEARVPTIVTSVPNSAFVDISSAVAEHVGIPVVASNRINMPQAAEQILADTQVQLISMARPMLADPDWVAKAADGRAHEINTCISCNQACLDHAFVHKKVSCLLNPRAGRETTLVLGPTRRARNVAVVGAGPAGLSAAVSAAQRGHVVTLFEAGPVIGGQFDLAKRIPGKEEFAETIRYYTTMLDKYGVSVRLNTRAGVAELTGFDEVVLATGVAPRIPDIPGIEHPKVLSYAQAISGAPIGKSVAVIGAGGVGFDVSEFLVTDASPTLNLKEWKAEWGAADPQEARGALTTPIPAEPAREVYLLQRSKGRQGTRLGKTSGWVHRASLKAKKVQQLSGVNYERIDDAGLHISFGPDRKRPQLLAVDNVVICAGQESVRDLEDGLRAAGIRPHIIGGAAVAAELDAKRAIKQGTELAARL
;
A
#
# COMPACT_ATOMS: atom_id res chain seq x y z
N MET A 1 3.22 16.01 31.35
CA MET A 1 3.66 16.57 30.06
C MET A 1 2.44 16.59 29.15
N THR A 2 2.12 17.71 28.53
CA THR A 2 1.05 17.77 27.51
C THR A 2 1.50 16.96 26.32
N SER A 3 0.63 16.08 25.81
CA SER A 3 0.91 15.28 24.60
C SER A 3 1.20 16.19 23.40
N GLU A 4 2.13 15.81 22.53
CA GLU A 4 2.38 16.46 21.24
C GLU A 4 1.15 16.38 20.30
N TYR A 5 0.26 15.39 20.53
CA TYR A 5 -0.92 15.09 19.69
C TYR A 5 -2.19 15.06 20.56
N PRO A 6 -2.59 16.22 21.17
CA PRO A 6 -3.65 16.24 22.16
C PRO A 6 -5.02 15.88 21.57
N THR A 7 -5.31 16.26 20.33
CA THR A 7 -6.58 15.95 19.67
C THR A 7 -6.64 14.49 19.24
N LEU A 8 -5.60 13.99 18.58
CA LEU A 8 -5.50 12.62 18.09
C LEU A 8 -5.64 11.59 19.22
N LEU A 9 -5.06 11.89 20.36
CA LEU A 9 -5.03 11.00 21.53
C LEU A 9 -6.17 11.23 22.49
N SER A 10 -7.05 12.24 22.25
CA SER A 10 -8.24 12.45 23.08
C SER A 10 -9.30 11.38 22.84
N PRO A 11 -10.05 10.99 23.87
CA PRO A 11 -11.17 10.07 23.72
C PRO A 11 -12.27 10.68 22.83
N LEU A 12 -13.09 9.83 22.23
CA LEU A 12 -14.30 10.21 21.51
C LEU A 12 -15.50 9.47 22.10
N ASP A 13 -16.45 10.21 22.64
CA ASP A 13 -17.72 9.68 23.14
C ASP A 13 -18.69 9.48 21.98
N LEU A 14 -19.27 8.29 21.86
CA LEU A 14 -20.30 7.93 20.90
C LEU A 14 -21.69 7.83 21.55
N GLY A 15 -21.84 8.30 22.79
CA GLY A 15 -23.05 8.27 23.58
C GLY A 15 -23.21 7.00 24.43
N PHE A 16 -23.17 5.85 23.83
CA PHE A 16 -23.27 4.54 24.52
C PHE A 16 -21.91 3.87 24.75
N THR A 17 -20.85 4.32 24.10
CA THR A 17 -19.49 3.84 24.27
C THR A 17 -18.47 4.92 23.93
N THR A 18 -17.27 4.82 24.53
CA THR A 18 -16.18 5.76 24.30
C THR A 18 -15.00 5.07 23.59
N LEU A 19 -14.48 5.67 22.54
CA LEU A 19 -13.20 5.31 21.93
C LEU A 19 -12.07 5.98 22.70
N ARG A 20 -11.00 5.24 23.02
CA ARG A 20 -9.89 5.75 23.84
C ARG A 20 -9.03 6.83 23.17
N ASN A 21 -9.08 6.93 21.83
CA ASN A 21 -8.45 7.95 21.01
C ASN A 21 -9.11 7.99 19.63
N ARG A 22 -8.64 8.88 18.75
CA ARG A 22 -9.24 9.14 17.44
C ARG A 22 -8.61 8.36 16.30
N VAL A 23 -7.86 7.29 16.61
CA VAL A 23 -7.18 6.46 15.61
C VAL A 23 -8.00 5.20 15.32
N VAL A 24 -8.30 5.01 14.03
CA VAL A 24 -8.97 3.82 13.50
C VAL A 24 -7.98 3.00 12.67
N MET A 25 -7.81 1.73 13.01
CA MET A 25 -7.18 0.78 12.09
C MET A 25 -8.19 0.39 11.01
N GLY A 26 -8.04 0.96 9.81
CA GLY A 26 -8.94 0.70 8.70
C GLY A 26 -8.89 -0.75 8.21
N SER A 27 -9.99 -1.18 7.61
CA SER A 27 -10.15 -2.53 7.06
C SER A 27 -9.06 -2.89 6.06
N MET A 28 -8.54 -4.11 6.21
CA MET A 28 -7.63 -4.73 5.23
C MET A 28 -7.78 -6.24 5.26
N HIS A 29 -7.95 -6.84 4.07
CA HIS A 29 -7.93 -8.28 3.90
C HIS A 29 -6.51 -8.80 4.04
N THR A 30 -6.26 -9.69 5.02
CA THR A 30 -4.92 -10.20 5.34
C THR A 30 -4.64 -11.59 4.74
N GLY A 31 -5.71 -12.28 4.28
CA GLY A 31 -5.67 -13.66 3.85
C GLY A 31 -5.59 -14.66 5.01
N LEU A 32 -5.63 -14.18 6.26
CA LEU A 32 -5.81 -15.01 7.47
C LEU A 32 -7.30 -15.29 7.73
N GLU A 33 -8.18 -14.46 7.20
CA GLU A 33 -9.64 -14.58 7.27
C GLU A 33 -10.17 -15.80 6.50
N ASP A 34 -9.48 -16.19 5.42
CA ASP A 34 -9.97 -17.18 4.44
C ASP A 34 -9.88 -18.63 4.92
N ARG A 35 -9.12 -18.88 5.98
CA ARG A 35 -8.87 -20.25 6.47
C ARG A 35 -9.21 -20.37 7.95
N ALA A 36 -10.05 -21.32 8.28
CA ALA A 36 -10.44 -21.57 9.67
C ALA A 36 -9.24 -21.87 10.61
N GLY A 37 -8.17 -22.48 10.08
CA GLY A 37 -6.95 -22.78 10.86
C GLY A 37 -6.10 -21.55 11.19
N ASP A 38 -6.30 -20.43 10.53
CA ASP A 38 -5.51 -19.21 10.72
C ASP A 38 -6.15 -18.24 11.76
N ILE A 39 -7.31 -18.60 12.34
CA ILE A 39 -8.06 -17.73 13.26
C ILE A 39 -7.24 -17.24 14.46
N ASN A 40 -6.37 -18.09 15.01
CA ASN A 40 -5.50 -17.70 16.14
C ASN A 40 -4.39 -16.73 15.70
N ALA A 41 -3.89 -16.86 14.47
CA ALA A 41 -2.93 -15.90 13.90
C ALA A 41 -3.62 -14.55 13.62
N LEU A 42 -4.87 -14.57 13.15
CA LEU A 42 -5.67 -13.37 12.96
C LEU A 42 -6.01 -12.67 14.30
N ALA A 43 -6.35 -13.43 15.34
CA ALA A 43 -6.56 -12.91 16.68
C ALA A 43 -5.28 -12.25 17.23
N ALA A 44 -4.12 -12.89 17.10
CA ALA A 44 -2.84 -12.33 17.51
C ALA A 44 -2.49 -11.05 16.74
N TYR A 45 -2.77 -11.03 15.43
CA TYR A 45 -2.58 -9.87 14.56
C TYR A 45 -3.35 -8.64 15.06
N PHE A 46 -4.65 -8.77 15.37
CA PHE A 46 -5.45 -7.66 15.88
C PHE A 46 -5.10 -7.30 17.34
N ALA A 47 -4.85 -8.28 18.18
CA ALA A 47 -4.47 -8.05 19.58
C ALA A 47 -3.14 -7.28 19.70
N GLU A 48 -2.16 -7.50 18.82
CA GLU A 48 -0.91 -6.73 18.82
C GLU A 48 -1.18 -5.24 18.58
N ARG A 49 -2.05 -4.89 17.61
CA ARG A 49 -2.44 -3.49 17.33
C ARG A 49 -3.28 -2.86 18.43
N ALA A 50 -4.14 -3.66 19.05
CA ALA A 50 -4.90 -3.22 20.22
C ALA A 50 -3.96 -2.88 21.39
N ARG A 51 -2.97 -3.74 21.70
CA ARG A 51 -1.91 -3.42 22.69
C ARG A 51 -1.09 -2.19 22.30
N GLY A 52 -0.84 -2.01 20.99
CA GLY A 52 -0.19 -0.82 20.43
C GLY A 52 -1.00 0.48 20.50
N GLY A 53 -2.20 0.44 21.11
CA GLY A 53 -2.95 1.65 21.45
C GLY A 53 -4.05 2.06 20.48
N VAL A 54 -4.30 1.35 19.39
CA VAL A 54 -5.35 1.72 18.40
C VAL A 54 -6.72 1.83 19.08
N GLY A 55 -7.44 2.94 18.83
CA GLY A 55 -8.75 3.22 19.46
C GLY A 55 -9.88 2.32 18.96
N LEU A 56 -9.91 2.08 17.64
CA LEU A 56 -10.91 1.23 16.98
C LEU A 56 -10.26 0.41 15.87
N ILE A 57 -10.56 -0.86 15.79
CA ILE A 57 -10.07 -1.77 14.74
C ILE A 57 -11.24 -2.18 13.84
N ILE A 58 -11.01 -2.24 12.52
CA ILE A 58 -11.98 -2.77 11.56
C ILE A 58 -11.35 -3.97 10.85
N THR A 59 -12.04 -5.12 10.85
CA THR A 59 -11.54 -6.34 10.21
C THR A 59 -11.49 -6.22 8.69
N GLY A 60 -10.86 -7.18 8.00
CA GLY A 60 -11.10 -7.43 6.60
C GLY A 60 -12.58 -7.76 6.32
N GLY A 61 -12.99 -7.71 5.05
CA GLY A 61 -14.40 -7.88 4.67
C GLY A 61 -14.89 -9.33 4.80
N TYR A 62 -16.06 -9.51 5.36
CA TYR A 62 -16.79 -10.78 5.47
C TYR A 62 -18.09 -10.71 4.69
N ALA A 63 -18.34 -11.70 3.83
CA ALA A 63 -19.53 -11.73 3.02
C ALA A 63 -20.78 -12.06 3.87
N PRO A 64 -21.91 -11.35 3.68
CA PRO A 64 -23.16 -11.63 4.39
C PRO A 64 -23.90 -12.83 3.79
N ASN A 65 -23.53 -13.27 2.58
CA ASN A 65 -24.06 -14.45 1.89
C ASN A 65 -23.07 -14.97 0.85
N ARG A 66 -23.35 -16.15 0.27
CA ARG A 66 -22.46 -16.80 -0.71
C ARG A 66 -22.31 -16.03 -2.04
N THR A 67 -23.29 -15.25 -2.45
CA THR A 67 -23.19 -14.44 -3.67
C THR A 67 -22.30 -13.21 -3.49
N GLY A 68 -22.05 -12.85 -2.23
CA GLY A 68 -21.18 -11.74 -1.83
C GLY A 68 -19.70 -12.10 -1.69
N TRP A 69 -19.32 -13.36 -1.79
CA TRP A 69 -17.91 -13.76 -1.72
C TRP A 69 -17.06 -13.03 -2.74
N LEU A 70 -15.89 -12.60 -2.35
CA LEU A 70 -14.91 -12.07 -3.29
C LEU A 70 -14.31 -13.19 -4.15
N LEU A 71 -14.00 -14.32 -3.53
CA LEU A 71 -13.52 -15.57 -4.12
C LEU A 71 -14.39 -16.72 -3.65
N PRO A 72 -14.45 -17.85 -4.37
CA PRO A 72 -15.13 -19.02 -3.89
C PRO A 72 -14.64 -19.43 -2.49
N PHE A 73 -15.57 -19.59 -1.56
CA PHE A 73 -15.29 -19.96 -0.15
C PHE A 73 -14.46 -18.92 0.64
N ALA A 74 -14.47 -17.66 0.22
CA ALA A 74 -13.86 -16.56 0.98
C ALA A 74 -14.55 -16.35 2.34
N SER A 75 -13.95 -15.47 3.15
CA SER A 75 -14.46 -15.05 4.46
C SER A 75 -15.94 -14.66 4.43
N GLN A 76 -16.70 -15.14 5.42
CA GLN A 76 -18.14 -14.90 5.53
C GLN A 76 -18.60 -14.83 6.99
N MET A 77 -19.76 -14.20 7.22
CA MET A 77 -20.48 -14.19 8.51
C MET A 77 -21.94 -14.52 8.22
N ILE A 78 -22.27 -15.83 8.16
CA ILE A 78 -23.59 -16.32 7.75
C ILE A 78 -24.20 -17.37 8.70
N SER A 79 -23.49 -17.76 9.73
CA SER A 79 -23.93 -18.80 10.64
C SER A 79 -23.41 -18.59 12.07
N ALA A 80 -24.12 -19.16 13.07
CA ALA A 80 -23.67 -19.21 14.45
C ALA A 80 -22.31 -19.92 14.62
N ALA A 81 -21.91 -20.81 13.71
CA ALA A 81 -20.60 -21.43 13.73
C ALA A 81 -19.50 -20.41 13.35
N ASP A 82 -19.78 -19.49 12.43
CA ASP A 82 -18.88 -18.39 12.11
C ASP A 82 -18.75 -17.45 13.31
N ALA A 83 -19.86 -17.05 13.95
CA ALA A 83 -19.88 -16.22 15.16
C ALA A 83 -19.03 -16.84 16.29
N ARG A 84 -19.25 -18.12 16.62
CA ARG A 84 -18.46 -18.80 17.67
C ARG A 84 -16.96 -18.82 17.39
N ARG A 85 -16.58 -18.96 16.14
CA ARG A 85 -15.16 -18.94 15.74
C ARG A 85 -14.54 -17.56 15.94
N HIS A 86 -15.30 -16.51 15.65
CA HIS A 86 -14.85 -15.12 15.75
C HIS A 86 -14.68 -14.63 17.19
N ARG A 87 -15.30 -15.25 18.17
CA ARG A 87 -15.07 -14.93 19.60
C ARG A 87 -13.59 -14.92 19.99
N ARG A 88 -12.78 -15.79 19.39
CA ARG A 88 -11.33 -15.79 19.62
C ARG A 88 -10.65 -14.48 19.20
N ILE A 89 -11.19 -13.79 18.21
CA ILE A 89 -10.68 -12.48 17.74
C ILE A 89 -11.12 -11.40 18.71
N THR A 90 -12.41 -11.33 19.01
CA THR A 90 -12.98 -10.29 19.87
C THR A 90 -12.44 -10.37 21.28
N ASP A 91 -12.38 -11.58 21.87
CA ASP A 91 -11.79 -11.82 23.19
C ASP A 91 -10.33 -11.33 23.24
N ALA A 92 -9.49 -11.71 22.27
CA ALA A 92 -8.09 -11.31 22.24
C ALA A 92 -7.88 -9.79 22.07
N VAL A 93 -8.76 -9.11 21.34
CA VAL A 93 -8.73 -7.65 21.19
C VAL A 93 -9.19 -6.96 22.46
N HIS A 94 -10.27 -7.43 23.09
CA HIS A 94 -10.80 -6.89 24.33
C HIS A 94 -9.82 -7.10 25.51
N GLU A 95 -9.19 -8.27 25.62
CA GLU A 95 -8.12 -8.52 26.59
C GLU A 95 -6.94 -7.56 26.41
N ALA A 96 -6.68 -7.12 25.17
CA ALA A 96 -5.68 -6.10 24.85
C ALA A 96 -6.20 -4.65 25.02
N GLY A 97 -7.42 -4.45 25.53
CA GLY A 97 -8.03 -3.14 25.78
C GLY A 97 -8.49 -2.40 24.51
N GLY A 98 -8.67 -3.08 23.39
CA GLY A 98 -9.14 -2.51 22.12
C GLY A 98 -10.64 -2.67 21.90
N LYS A 99 -11.16 -1.99 20.86
CA LYS A 99 -12.50 -2.20 20.29
C LYS A 99 -12.38 -2.64 18.83
N ILE A 100 -13.32 -3.49 18.38
CA ILE A 100 -13.24 -4.06 17.04
C ILE A 100 -14.61 -4.17 16.36
N LEU A 101 -14.66 -3.75 15.08
CA LEU A 101 -15.81 -3.88 14.18
C LEU A 101 -15.58 -5.00 13.17
N LEU A 102 -16.65 -5.74 12.82
CA LEU A 102 -16.65 -6.64 11.68
C LEU A 102 -17.01 -5.84 10.41
N GLN A 103 -16.16 -5.85 9.38
CA GLN A 103 -16.60 -5.29 8.09
C GLN A 103 -17.48 -6.31 7.34
N ILE A 104 -18.71 -5.90 7.00
CA ILE A 104 -19.62 -6.67 6.16
C ILE A 104 -19.46 -6.19 4.71
N LEU A 105 -18.95 -7.06 3.84
CA LEU A 105 -18.64 -6.75 2.44
C LEU A 105 -19.31 -7.72 1.49
N HIS A 106 -20.08 -7.19 0.54
CA HIS A 106 -20.61 -7.94 -0.59
C HIS A 106 -19.93 -7.52 -1.88
N ALA A 107 -19.14 -8.42 -2.50
CA ALA A 107 -18.29 -8.09 -3.64
C ALA A 107 -19.07 -7.60 -4.88
N GLY A 108 -20.34 -7.98 -5.03
CA GLY A 108 -21.13 -7.58 -6.18
C GLY A 108 -20.50 -8.07 -7.50
N ARG A 109 -20.40 -7.20 -8.50
CA ARG A 109 -19.80 -7.51 -9.81
C ARG A 109 -18.26 -7.67 -9.74
N TYR A 110 -17.64 -7.39 -8.60
CA TYR A 110 -16.20 -7.60 -8.39
C TYR A 110 -15.86 -9.01 -7.90
N ALA A 111 -16.87 -9.85 -7.70
CA ALA A 111 -16.66 -11.25 -7.32
C ALA A 111 -15.97 -12.07 -8.43
N TYR A 112 -15.02 -12.89 -8.03
CA TYR A 112 -14.27 -13.81 -8.90
C TYR A 112 -14.92 -15.20 -8.96
N HIS A 113 -16.26 -15.26 -9.07
CA HIS A 113 -17.02 -16.50 -9.23
C HIS A 113 -18.28 -16.29 -10.09
N PRO A 114 -18.82 -17.34 -10.73
CA PRO A 114 -19.94 -17.23 -11.68
C PRO A 114 -21.30 -16.90 -11.05
N PHE A 115 -21.42 -17.00 -9.72
CA PHE A 115 -22.66 -16.70 -8.99
C PHE A 115 -22.81 -15.23 -8.61
N SER A 116 -21.90 -14.37 -9.05
CA SER A 116 -21.90 -12.94 -8.75
C SER A 116 -23.22 -12.26 -9.13
N VAL A 117 -23.62 -11.30 -8.31
CA VAL A 117 -24.84 -10.49 -8.50
C VAL A 117 -24.52 -9.01 -8.43
N SER A 118 -25.41 -8.17 -9.00
CA SER A 118 -25.26 -6.70 -8.97
C SER A 118 -26.62 -6.03 -9.16
N ALA A 119 -26.66 -4.70 -9.06
CA ALA A 119 -27.83 -3.89 -9.39
C ALA A 119 -28.34 -4.17 -10.80
N SER A 120 -27.44 -4.28 -11.77
CA SER A 120 -27.72 -4.65 -13.16
C SER A 120 -26.65 -5.60 -13.70
N ALA A 121 -26.96 -6.36 -14.77
CA ALA A 121 -26.06 -7.35 -15.36
C ALA A 121 -24.94 -6.70 -16.21
N ILE A 122 -24.16 -5.80 -15.61
CA ILE A 122 -23.07 -5.06 -16.25
C ILE A 122 -21.73 -5.63 -15.78
N LYS A 123 -20.96 -6.20 -16.71
CA LYS A 123 -19.65 -6.79 -16.42
C LYS A 123 -18.66 -5.72 -15.95
N SER A 124 -17.86 -6.05 -14.93
CA SER A 124 -16.71 -5.24 -14.53
C SER A 124 -15.54 -5.41 -15.52
N PRO A 125 -14.75 -4.36 -15.79
CA PRO A 125 -13.53 -4.49 -16.61
C PRO A 125 -12.40 -5.24 -15.91
N ILE A 126 -12.47 -5.44 -14.59
CA ILE A 126 -11.39 -6.04 -13.78
C ILE A 126 -11.68 -7.48 -13.33
N THR A 127 -12.87 -8.03 -13.61
CA THR A 127 -13.24 -9.40 -13.25
C THR A 127 -13.73 -10.18 -14.47
N PRO A 128 -13.55 -11.52 -14.50
CA PRO A 128 -13.90 -12.32 -15.68
C PRO A 128 -15.41 -12.57 -15.84
N PHE A 129 -16.19 -12.55 -14.75
CA PHE A 129 -17.60 -12.95 -14.76
C PHE A 129 -18.53 -11.77 -14.96
N ARG A 130 -19.64 -12.01 -15.69
CA ARG A 130 -20.76 -11.07 -15.79
C ARG A 130 -21.73 -11.36 -14.64
N PRO A 131 -22.06 -10.38 -13.77
CA PRO A 131 -22.98 -10.60 -12.68
C PRO A 131 -24.41 -10.79 -13.17
N ARG A 132 -25.22 -11.51 -12.40
CA ARG A 132 -26.67 -11.54 -12.59
C ARG A 132 -27.30 -10.32 -11.92
N ARG A 133 -28.35 -9.76 -12.54
CA ARG A 133 -29.14 -8.71 -11.90
C ARG A 133 -29.95 -9.32 -10.74
N LEU A 134 -29.90 -8.70 -9.57
CA LEU A 134 -30.79 -9.04 -8.45
C LEU A 134 -32.25 -8.74 -8.82
N SER A 135 -33.15 -9.67 -8.56
CA SER A 135 -34.62 -9.40 -8.58
C SER A 135 -34.96 -8.48 -7.38
N ALA A 136 -36.15 -7.86 -7.37
CA ALA A 136 -36.60 -7.08 -6.22
C ALA A 136 -36.63 -7.93 -4.93
N ARG A 137 -37.12 -9.17 -4.99
CA ARG A 137 -37.07 -10.12 -3.86
C ARG A 137 -35.64 -10.51 -3.48
N GLY A 138 -34.70 -10.54 -4.44
CA GLY A 138 -33.30 -10.79 -4.19
C GLY A 138 -32.62 -9.61 -3.46
N VAL A 139 -33.03 -8.37 -3.75
CA VAL A 139 -32.58 -7.18 -3.05
C VAL A 139 -33.03 -7.23 -1.58
N GLU A 140 -34.33 -7.47 -1.34
CA GLU A 140 -34.88 -7.60 0.02
C GLU A 140 -34.14 -8.66 0.85
N ARG A 141 -33.95 -9.86 0.27
CA ARG A 141 -33.17 -10.93 0.94
C ARG A 141 -31.73 -10.50 1.25
N THR A 142 -31.08 -9.76 0.35
CA THR A 142 -29.72 -9.31 0.58
C THR A 142 -29.66 -8.30 1.72
N ILE A 143 -30.67 -7.44 1.87
CA ILE A 143 -30.80 -6.53 3.01
C ILE A 143 -30.90 -7.33 4.32
N ASP A 144 -31.77 -8.36 4.34
CA ASP A 144 -31.93 -9.24 5.52
C ASP A 144 -30.62 -9.99 5.83
N ASP A 145 -29.86 -10.43 4.81
CA ASP A 145 -28.56 -11.10 4.99
C ASP A 145 -27.53 -10.17 5.68
N PHE A 146 -27.52 -8.85 5.37
CA PHE A 146 -26.66 -7.88 6.05
C PHE A 146 -27.07 -7.70 7.52
N ALA A 147 -28.36 -7.55 7.81
CA ALA A 147 -28.87 -7.43 9.17
C ALA A 147 -28.55 -8.70 10.00
N HIS A 148 -28.72 -9.87 9.39
CA HIS A 148 -28.37 -11.15 10.01
C HIS A 148 -26.87 -11.27 10.29
N ALA A 149 -26.01 -10.87 9.35
CA ALA A 149 -24.56 -10.88 9.57
C ALA A 149 -24.15 -9.93 10.71
N ALA A 150 -24.81 -8.78 10.87
CA ALA A 150 -24.60 -7.88 11.99
C ALA A 150 -25.04 -8.48 13.33
N SER A 151 -26.18 -9.17 13.39
CA SER A 151 -26.61 -9.92 14.60
C SER A 151 -25.59 -10.99 14.99
N LEU A 152 -25.05 -11.73 14.01
CA LEU A 152 -24.01 -12.72 14.26
C LEU A 152 -22.70 -12.08 14.73
N ALA A 153 -22.36 -10.87 14.25
CA ALA A 153 -21.22 -10.12 14.74
C ALA A 153 -21.40 -9.70 16.21
N ALA A 154 -22.59 -9.22 16.59
CA ALA A 154 -22.92 -8.93 17.98
C ALA A 154 -22.83 -10.20 18.87
N GLU A 155 -23.37 -11.34 18.40
CA GLU A 155 -23.22 -12.65 19.09
C GLU A 155 -21.75 -13.04 19.23
N ALA A 156 -20.89 -12.72 18.25
CA ALA A 156 -19.45 -12.99 18.29
C ALA A 156 -18.67 -12.03 19.21
N GLY A 157 -19.30 -11.02 19.80
CA GLY A 157 -18.68 -10.07 20.72
C GLY A 157 -18.02 -8.87 20.04
N TYR A 158 -18.32 -8.59 18.78
CA TYR A 158 -17.86 -7.35 18.14
C TYR A 158 -18.55 -6.12 18.77
N ASP A 159 -17.82 -5.00 18.87
CA ASP A 159 -18.35 -3.72 19.34
C ASP A 159 -19.25 -3.02 18.29
N GLY A 160 -19.27 -3.55 17.08
CA GLY A 160 -20.04 -3.02 15.99
C GLY A 160 -19.73 -3.68 14.64
N VAL A 161 -20.29 -3.09 13.58
CA VAL A 161 -20.00 -3.49 12.20
C VAL A 161 -19.63 -2.29 11.35
N GLU A 162 -18.81 -2.52 10.30
CA GLU A 162 -18.65 -1.58 9.20
C GLU A 162 -19.37 -2.14 7.96
N ILE A 163 -20.36 -1.40 7.46
CA ILE A 163 -21.08 -1.73 6.24
C ILE A 163 -20.32 -1.13 5.04
N MET A 164 -19.82 -2.00 4.15
CA MET A 164 -19.00 -1.58 3.00
C MET A 164 -19.85 -1.03 1.87
N GLY A 165 -19.92 0.30 1.79
CA GLY A 165 -20.71 1.05 0.80
C GLY A 165 -19.89 1.79 -0.26
N SER A 166 -18.58 1.55 -0.39
CA SER A 166 -17.66 2.29 -1.26
C SER A 166 -16.89 1.39 -2.24
N GLU A 167 -15.94 1.99 -2.96
CA GLU A 167 -14.91 1.38 -3.81
C GLU A 167 -15.45 0.50 -4.94
N GLY A 168 -16.75 0.66 -5.29
CA GLY A 168 -17.41 -0.06 -6.38
C GLY A 168 -17.94 -1.44 -5.98
N TYR A 169 -18.05 -1.77 -4.68
CA TYR A 169 -18.71 -2.96 -4.18
C TYR A 169 -20.25 -2.87 -4.31
N LEU A 170 -20.99 -3.89 -3.90
CA LEU A 170 -22.42 -4.02 -4.22
C LEU A 170 -23.25 -2.78 -3.92
N LEU A 171 -23.13 -2.20 -2.71
CA LEU A 171 -23.91 -1.03 -2.31
C LEU A 171 -23.60 0.16 -3.22
N ASN A 172 -22.33 0.41 -3.49
CA ASN A 172 -21.90 1.48 -4.40
C ASN A 172 -22.36 1.23 -5.85
N GLN A 173 -22.49 -0.06 -6.27
CA GLN A 173 -23.06 -0.42 -7.58
C GLN A 173 -24.55 -0.08 -7.69
N PHE A 174 -25.31 -0.05 -6.59
CA PHE A 174 -26.69 0.45 -6.57
C PHE A 174 -26.76 1.97 -6.66
N LEU A 175 -25.82 2.70 -6.04
CA LEU A 175 -25.80 4.15 -5.97
C LEU A 175 -25.50 4.81 -7.32
N ALA A 176 -24.52 4.31 -8.05
CA ALA A 176 -24.04 4.95 -9.27
C ALA A 176 -24.90 4.63 -10.51
N PRO A 177 -25.32 5.63 -11.30
CA PRO A 177 -26.01 5.44 -12.58
C PRO A 177 -25.23 4.57 -13.55
N ARG A 178 -23.90 4.55 -13.46
CA ARG A 178 -22.99 3.69 -14.25
C ARG A 178 -23.39 2.22 -14.20
N THR A 179 -23.75 1.72 -13.03
CA THR A 179 -23.99 0.30 -12.76
C THR A 179 -25.43 -0.04 -12.41
N ASN A 180 -26.25 0.94 -12.08
CA ASN A 180 -27.65 0.75 -11.77
C ASN A 180 -28.54 1.29 -12.90
N LYS A 181 -28.95 0.39 -13.82
CA LYS A 181 -29.87 0.67 -14.93
C LYS A 181 -31.29 0.11 -14.66
N ARG A 182 -31.65 -0.05 -13.38
CA ARG A 182 -32.99 -0.53 -12.96
C ARG A 182 -34.05 0.55 -13.17
N ARG A 183 -35.32 0.08 -13.33
CA ARG A 183 -36.51 0.93 -13.49
C ARG A 183 -37.57 0.63 -12.44
N ASP A 184 -37.20 -0.12 -11.39
CA ASP A 184 -38.07 -0.45 -10.25
C ASP A 184 -37.71 0.43 -9.04
N ALA A 185 -38.28 0.14 -7.88
CA ALA A 185 -38.07 0.90 -6.63
C ALA A 185 -36.60 0.95 -6.15
N TRP A 186 -35.70 0.21 -6.77
CA TRP A 186 -34.27 0.11 -6.42
C TRP A 186 -33.35 0.79 -7.45
N GLY A 187 -33.92 1.59 -8.38
CA GLY A 187 -33.16 2.28 -9.41
C GLY A 187 -33.93 3.39 -10.11
N GLY A 188 -33.34 3.98 -11.14
CA GLY A 188 -33.87 5.15 -11.83
C GLY A 188 -33.51 6.44 -11.10
N SER A 189 -34.36 6.98 -10.24
CA SER A 189 -34.08 8.19 -9.48
C SER A 189 -32.95 8.01 -8.45
N ALA A 190 -32.30 9.10 -8.06
CA ALA A 190 -31.26 9.08 -7.02
C ALA A 190 -31.79 8.52 -5.68
N ALA A 191 -33.00 8.92 -5.29
CA ALA A 191 -33.67 8.40 -4.10
C ALA A 191 -33.87 6.88 -4.14
N ASN A 192 -34.33 6.33 -5.27
CA ASN A 192 -34.47 4.88 -5.43
C ASN A 192 -33.13 4.15 -5.39
N ARG A 193 -32.06 4.74 -5.94
CA ARG A 193 -30.71 4.14 -5.87
C ARG A 193 -30.16 4.11 -4.45
N ARG A 194 -30.43 5.12 -3.64
CA ARG A 194 -30.01 5.19 -2.24
C ARG A 194 -30.82 4.30 -1.30
N ARG A 195 -32.04 3.92 -1.68
CA ARG A 195 -32.91 3.06 -0.86
C ARG A 195 -32.22 1.79 -0.38
N PHE A 196 -31.44 1.11 -1.24
CA PHE A 196 -30.80 -0.16 -0.89
C PHE A 196 -29.80 -0.03 0.27
N PRO A 197 -28.76 0.84 0.24
CA PRO A 197 -27.86 1.01 1.36
C PRO A 197 -28.54 1.59 2.61
N VAL A 198 -29.49 2.50 2.48
CA VAL A 198 -30.22 3.09 3.62
C VAL A 198 -31.05 2.02 4.34
N GLU A 199 -31.78 1.17 3.60
CA GLU A 199 -32.52 0.06 4.20
C GLU A 199 -31.61 -0.99 4.88
N ILE A 200 -30.40 -1.22 4.36
CA ILE A 200 -29.41 -2.07 5.03
C ILE A 200 -29.05 -1.47 6.40
N VAL A 201 -28.73 -0.19 6.47
CA VAL A 201 -28.37 0.47 7.75
C VAL A 201 -29.56 0.42 8.71
N ARG A 202 -30.77 0.77 8.24
CA ARG A 202 -31.98 0.77 9.07
C ARG A 202 -32.29 -0.61 9.65
N ARG A 203 -32.33 -1.67 8.83
CA ARG A 203 -32.58 -3.03 9.33
C ARG A 203 -31.42 -3.59 10.18
N THR A 204 -30.21 -3.17 9.92
CA THR A 204 -29.07 -3.48 10.79
C THR A 204 -29.28 -2.88 12.17
N ARG A 205 -29.65 -1.58 12.26
CA ARG A 205 -29.97 -0.93 13.55
C ARG A 205 -31.11 -1.63 14.30
N GLU A 206 -32.17 -1.96 13.59
CA GLU A 206 -33.31 -2.72 14.17
C GLU A 206 -32.88 -4.09 14.72
N ALA A 207 -31.93 -4.76 14.06
CA ALA A 207 -31.47 -6.08 14.43
C ALA A 207 -30.48 -6.10 15.61
N VAL A 208 -29.68 -5.04 15.80
CA VAL A 208 -28.61 -5.00 16.81
C VAL A 208 -28.89 -4.08 17.99
N GLY A 209 -29.97 -3.28 17.95
CA GLY A 209 -30.32 -2.31 19.01
C GLY A 209 -29.46 -1.05 18.99
N ASP A 210 -29.59 -0.18 20.01
CA ASP A 210 -28.99 1.16 20.02
C ASP A 210 -27.52 1.18 20.48
N ASP A 211 -27.12 0.25 21.32
CA ASP A 211 -25.79 0.17 21.95
C ASP A 211 -24.77 -0.61 21.10
N PHE A 212 -24.77 -0.39 19.79
CA PHE A 212 -23.88 -1.08 18.84
C PHE A 212 -23.39 -0.13 17.76
N ILE A 213 -22.09 -0.11 17.49
CA ILE A 213 -21.51 0.79 16.49
C ILE A 213 -21.91 0.33 15.08
N ILE A 214 -22.56 1.19 14.31
CA ILE A 214 -22.77 1.01 12.87
C ILE A 214 -21.95 2.06 12.13
N CYS A 215 -20.81 1.63 11.60
CA CYS A 215 -19.99 2.43 10.72
C CYS A 215 -20.43 2.19 9.26
N TYR A 216 -20.72 3.25 8.52
CA TYR A 216 -20.99 3.14 7.09
C TYR A 216 -19.78 3.65 6.30
N ARG A 217 -19.10 2.75 5.55
CA ARG A 217 -17.99 3.17 4.69
C ARG A 217 -18.53 3.65 3.36
N MET A 218 -18.45 4.94 3.16
CA MET A 218 -19.10 5.68 2.09
C MET A 218 -18.13 6.05 0.98
N SER A 219 -18.53 5.92 -0.29
CA SER A 219 -17.80 6.50 -1.41
C SER A 219 -18.04 8.00 -1.46
N MET A 220 -17.05 8.79 -1.06
CA MET A 220 -17.14 10.25 -1.08
C MET A 220 -16.69 10.85 -2.43
N ALA A 221 -15.91 10.10 -3.21
CA ALA A 221 -15.59 10.38 -4.60
C ALA A 221 -15.40 9.06 -5.36
N ASP A 222 -16.19 8.82 -6.39
CA ASP A 222 -16.17 7.53 -7.12
C ASP A 222 -15.00 7.40 -8.10
N TYR A 223 -14.53 8.51 -8.68
CA TYR A 223 -13.51 8.59 -9.73
C TYR A 223 -13.79 7.66 -10.93
N VAL A 224 -15.07 7.51 -11.28
CA VAL A 224 -15.53 6.79 -12.47
C VAL A 224 -16.57 7.62 -13.23
N PRO A 225 -16.65 7.48 -14.58
CA PRO A 225 -17.71 8.12 -15.36
C PRO A 225 -19.09 7.65 -14.87
N ASP A 226 -20.08 8.56 -14.88
CA ASP A 226 -21.44 8.30 -14.36
C ASP A 226 -21.44 7.78 -12.89
N GLY A 227 -20.49 8.24 -12.06
CA GLY A 227 -20.51 8.07 -10.62
C GLY A 227 -21.58 8.92 -9.96
N GLN A 228 -21.55 9.01 -8.63
CA GLN A 228 -22.45 9.87 -7.86
C GLN A 228 -22.10 11.36 -8.07
N SER A 229 -23.12 12.24 -7.99
CA SER A 229 -22.91 13.68 -7.82
C SER A 229 -22.71 14.02 -6.36
N TRP A 230 -22.27 15.25 -6.07
CA TRP A 230 -22.14 15.76 -4.70
C TRP A 230 -23.46 15.70 -3.94
N ASP A 231 -24.56 16.21 -4.52
CA ASP A 231 -25.88 16.18 -3.89
C ASP A 231 -26.34 14.75 -3.57
N GLU A 232 -26.03 13.78 -4.45
CA GLU A 232 -26.35 12.37 -4.21
C GLU A 232 -25.51 11.80 -3.04
N THR A 233 -24.25 12.25 -2.91
CA THR A 233 -23.34 11.86 -1.84
C THR A 233 -23.78 12.46 -0.50
N VAL A 234 -24.10 13.74 -0.44
CA VAL A 234 -24.60 14.40 0.77
C VAL A 234 -25.94 13.81 1.20
N ALA A 235 -26.87 13.62 0.26
CA ALA A 235 -28.17 13.00 0.58
C ALA A 235 -28.02 11.58 1.13
N LEU A 236 -27.02 10.80 0.62
CA LEU A 236 -26.74 9.47 1.18
C LEU A 236 -26.21 9.60 2.62
N ALA A 237 -25.28 10.52 2.88
CA ALA A 237 -24.70 10.72 4.22
C ALA A 237 -25.79 11.01 5.26
N THR A 238 -26.69 11.96 4.97
CA THR A 238 -27.80 12.32 5.87
C THR A 238 -28.83 11.20 6.01
N GLU A 239 -29.16 10.48 4.93
CA GLU A 239 -30.12 9.37 4.99
C GLU A 239 -29.58 8.15 5.77
N VAL A 240 -28.28 7.83 5.68
CA VAL A 240 -27.70 6.73 6.47
C VAL A 240 -27.51 7.11 7.95
N GLU A 241 -27.22 8.37 8.26
CA GLU A 241 -27.26 8.89 9.63
C GLU A 241 -28.67 8.73 10.22
N ALA A 242 -29.68 9.22 9.53
CA ALA A 242 -31.09 9.09 9.96
C ALA A 242 -31.55 7.62 10.08
N ALA A 243 -30.96 6.72 9.32
CA ALA A 243 -31.20 5.28 9.39
C ALA A 243 -30.51 4.59 10.59
N GLY A 244 -29.67 5.31 11.35
CA GLY A 244 -29.03 4.83 12.56
C GLY A 244 -27.55 4.48 12.44
N ALA A 245 -26.83 4.98 11.44
CA ALA A 245 -25.38 4.94 11.44
C ALA A 245 -24.81 5.77 12.58
N THR A 246 -23.72 5.34 13.20
CA THR A 246 -23.02 6.06 14.28
C THR A 246 -21.70 6.68 13.82
N LEU A 247 -21.15 6.22 12.72
CA LEU A 247 -19.90 6.71 12.11
C LEU A 247 -20.00 6.67 10.59
N LEU A 248 -19.41 7.65 9.90
CA LEU A 248 -19.15 7.61 8.47
C LEU A 248 -17.66 7.44 8.22
N ASN A 249 -17.24 6.35 7.59
CA ASN A 249 -15.87 6.16 7.15
C ASN A 249 -15.72 6.50 5.66
N SER A 250 -14.65 7.19 5.29
CA SER A 250 -14.43 7.61 3.91
C SER A 250 -13.83 6.50 3.03
N GLY A 251 -14.27 6.46 1.78
CA GLY A 251 -13.73 5.65 0.71
C GLY A 251 -13.58 6.47 -0.56
N PHE A 252 -12.51 6.24 -1.33
CA PHE A 252 -12.17 7.01 -2.52
C PHE A 252 -11.78 6.12 -3.68
N GLY A 253 -12.45 6.31 -4.80
CA GLY A 253 -12.21 5.63 -6.06
C GLY A 253 -12.68 4.18 -6.09
N TRP A 254 -13.29 3.80 -7.19
CA TRP A 254 -13.60 2.40 -7.46
C TRP A 254 -12.31 1.63 -7.81
N HIS A 255 -12.28 0.32 -7.59
CA HIS A 255 -11.13 -0.51 -7.98
C HIS A 255 -10.79 -0.43 -9.48
N GLU A 256 -11.73 -0.03 -10.33
CA GLU A 256 -11.54 0.19 -11.76
C GLU A 256 -11.23 1.65 -12.14
N ALA A 257 -11.16 2.56 -11.15
CA ALA A 257 -10.85 3.96 -11.38
C ALA A 257 -9.48 4.16 -12.02
N ARG A 258 -9.35 5.25 -12.76
CA ARG A 258 -8.08 5.64 -13.40
C ARG A 258 -7.34 6.75 -12.65
N VAL A 259 -7.92 7.27 -11.59
CA VAL A 259 -7.26 8.13 -10.61
C VAL A 259 -6.69 7.22 -9.51
N PRO A 260 -5.38 7.25 -9.23
CA PRO A 260 -4.81 6.48 -8.15
C PRO A 260 -5.19 7.08 -6.79
N THR A 261 -5.43 6.24 -5.76
CA THR A 261 -5.86 6.72 -4.44
C THR A 261 -5.00 6.21 -3.28
N ILE A 262 -4.11 5.24 -3.54
CA ILE A 262 -3.42 4.51 -2.45
C ILE A 262 -1.92 4.23 -2.71
N VAL A 263 -1.40 4.57 -3.88
CA VAL A 263 0.02 4.33 -4.21
C VAL A 263 0.92 5.48 -3.75
N THR A 264 2.22 5.26 -3.73
CA THR A 264 3.21 6.20 -3.21
C THR A 264 3.20 7.56 -3.93
N SER A 265 2.85 7.60 -5.22
CA SER A 265 2.75 8.84 -6.00
C SER A 265 1.49 9.69 -5.75
N VAL A 266 0.60 9.24 -4.87
CA VAL A 266 -0.54 10.06 -4.40
C VAL A 266 -0.06 10.97 -3.27
N PRO A 267 -0.34 12.27 -3.27
CA PRO A 267 0.02 13.19 -2.19
C PRO A 267 -0.51 12.72 -0.82
N ASN A 268 0.22 13.04 0.23
CA ASN A 268 -0.27 12.80 1.59
C ASN A 268 -1.53 13.61 1.84
N SER A 269 -2.50 13.02 2.57
CA SER A 269 -3.76 13.65 2.94
C SER A 269 -4.62 14.12 1.77
N ALA A 270 -4.43 13.58 0.55
CA ALA A 270 -4.99 14.07 -0.71
C ALA A 270 -6.53 14.19 -0.75
N PHE A 271 -7.23 13.50 0.15
CA PHE A 271 -8.70 13.40 0.11
C PHE A 271 -9.39 13.96 1.36
N VAL A 272 -8.63 14.61 2.24
CA VAL A 272 -9.14 15.12 3.52
C VAL A 272 -10.20 16.19 3.33
N ASP A 273 -10.00 17.10 2.38
CA ASP A 273 -10.94 18.18 2.07
C ASP A 273 -12.34 17.62 1.74
N ILE A 274 -12.40 16.51 0.98
CA ILE A 274 -13.68 15.87 0.63
C ILE A 274 -14.35 15.27 1.88
N SER A 275 -13.57 14.63 2.76
CA SER A 275 -14.11 14.07 4.02
C SER A 275 -14.62 15.18 4.94
N SER A 276 -13.89 16.30 5.03
CA SER A 276 -14.29 17.47 5.80
C SER A 276 -15.58 18.08 5.27
N ALA A 277 -15.69 18.24 3.94
CA ALA A 277 -16.89 18.78 3.32
C ALA A 277 -18.14 17.89 3.57
N VAL A 278 -17.99 16.55 3.60
CA VAL A 278 -19.10 15.65 3.99
C VAL A 278 -19.46 15.83 5.48
N ALA A 279 -18.46 16.03 6.34
CA ALA A 279 -18.68 16.20 7.78
C ALA A 279 -19.50 17.44 8.12
N GLU A 280 -19.53 18.47 7.27
CA GLU A 280 -20.37 19.66 7.44
C GLU A 280 -21.89 19.38 7.32
N HIS A 281 -22.26 18.22 6.76
CA HIS A 281 -23.67 17.87 6.47
C HIS A 281 -24.26 16.84 7.41
N VAL A 282 -23.50 16.31 8.37
CA VAL A 282 -23.94 15.24 9.29
C VAL A 282 -23.58 15.58 10.74
N GLY A 283 -24.35 15.04 11.68
CA GLY A 283 -24.10 15.19 13.12
C GLY A 283 -23.24 14.07 13.71
N ILE A 284 -23.05 12.96 12.98
CA ILE A 284 -22.24 11.83 13.43
C ILE A 284 -20.75 11.98 13.02
N PRO A 285 -19.81 11.42 13.78
CA PRO A 285 -18.39 11.53 13.47
C PRO A 285 -18.03 10.98 12.09
N VAL A 286 -17.21 11.74 11.36
CA VAL A 286 -16.66 11.35 10.05
C VAL A 286 -15.18 11.00 10.20
N VAL A 287 -14.79 9.92 9.54
CA VAL A 287 -13.43 9.36 9.55
C VAL A 287 -12.72 9.72 8.25
N ALA A 288 -11.61 10.45 8.30
CA ALA A 288 -10.75 10.66 7.13
C ALA A 288 -9.82 9.46 6.89
N SER A 289 -9.59 9.13 5.65
CA SER A 289 -8.73 8.01 5.25
C SER A 289 -7.86 8.34 4.02
N ASN A 290 -7.03 7.41 3.65
CA ASN A 290 -6.10 7.42 2.51
C ASN A 290 -4.94 8.40 2.64
N ARG A 291 -3.73 7.86 2.50
CA ARG A 291 -2.46 8.62 2.48
C ARG A 291 -2.19 9.44 3.76
N ILE A 292 -2.64 8.97 4.90
CA ILE A 292 -2.29 9.48 6.23
C ILE A 292 -1.42 8.41 6.89
N ASN A 293 -0.23 8.77 7.37
CA ASN A 293 0.75 7.78 7.86
C ASN A 293 1.61 8.23 9.05
N MET A 294 1.57 9.52 9.43
CA MET A 294 2.33 10.07 10.56
C MET A 294 1.42 10.85 11.53
N PRO A 295 1.76 10.87 12.84
CA PRO A 295 0.94 11.52 13.88
C PRO A 295 0.78 13.02 13.66
N GLN A 296 1.81 13.69 13.17
CA GLN A 296 1.78 15.13 12.89
C GLN A 296 0.68 15.48 11.87
N ALA A 297 0.64 14.72 10.77
CA ALA A 297 -0.40 14.93 9.75
C ALA A 297 -1.80 14.58 10.30
N ALA A 298 -1.92 13.53 11.09
CA ALA A 298 -3.19 13.12 11.70
C ALA A 298 -3.72 14.17 12.69
N GLU A 299 -2.86 14.71 13.56
CA GLU A 299 -3.22 15.79 14.49
C GLU A 299 -3.65 17.05 13.75
N GLN A 300 -2.87 17.46 12.72
CA GLN A 300 -3.16 18.65 11.92
C GLN A 300 -4.53 18.54 11.24
N ILE A 301 -4.85 17.37 10.67
CA ILE A 301 -6.15 17.11 10.04
C ILE A 301 -7.29 17.30 11.06
N LEU A 302 -7.16 16.71 12.25
CA LEU A 302 -8.17 16.80 13.29
C LEU A 302 -8.33 18.23 13.85
N ALA A 303 -7.25 19.01 13.85
CA ALA A 303 -7.27 20.40 14.33
C ALA A 303 -7.88 21.36 13.30
N ASP A 304 -7.63 21.13 12.00
CA ASP A 304 -7.94 22.09 10.93
C ASP A 304 -9.26 21.78 10.20
N THR A 305 -9.86 20.61 10.42
CA THR A 305 -11.02 20.16 9.65
C THR A 305 -12.18 19.71 10.53
N GLN A 306 -13.32 19.38 9.91
CA GLN A 306 -14.52 18.90 10.62
C GLN A 306 -14.51 17.38 10.88
N VAL A 307 -13.47 16.64 10.42
CA VAL A 307 -13.39 15.21 10.70
C VAL A 307 -12.99 14.95 12.16
N GLN A 308 -13.50 13.88 12.74
CA GLN A 308 -13.24 13.54 14.14
C GLN A 308 -12.38 12.31 14.36
N LEU A 309 -12.12 11.52 13.32
CA LEU A 309 -11.35 10.27 13.38
C LEU A 309 -10.44 10.14 12.16
N ILE A 310 -9.32 9.45 12.35
CA ILE A 310 -8.34 9.16 11.30
C ILE A 310 -8.24 7.65 11.09
N SER A 311 -8.48 7.17 9.87
CA SER A 311 -8.37 5.75 9.51
C SER A 311 -7.07 5.45 8.78
N MET A 312 -6.31 4.51 9.31
CA MET A 312 -5.03 4.06 8.77
C MET A 312 -4.97 2.53 8.77
N ALA A 313 -4.92 1.88 7.59
CA ALA A 313 -4.78 0.43 7.49
C ALA A 313 -3.30 0.01 7.39
N ARG A 314 -2.62 0.42 6.32
CA ARG A 314 -1.22 0.04 6.04
C ARG A 314 -0.19 0.59 7.03
N PRO A 315 -0.35 1.78 7.63
CA PRO A 315 0.51 2.22 8.73
C PRO A 315 0.54 1.24 9.90
N MET A 316 -0.61 0.65 10.27
CA MET A 316 -0.71 -0.37 11.33
C MET A 316 -0.10 -1.73 10.93
N LEU A 317 0.14 -1.99 9.63
CA LEU A 317 0.97 -3.11 9.19
C LEU A 317 2.45 -2.81 9.34
N ALA A 318 2.87 -1.60 8.95
CA ALA A 318 4.26 -1.18 9.03
C ALA A 318 4.73 -1.08 10.49
N ASP A 319 3.88 -0.53 11.36
CA ASP A 319 4.17 -0.38 12.78
C ASP A 319 2.93 -0.65 13.66
N PRO A 320 2.87 -1.79 14.36
CA PRO A 320 1.75 -2.10 15.25
C PRO A 320 1.69 -1.20 16.49
N ASP A 321 2.81 -0.59 16.88
CA ASP A 321 2.95 0.27 18.06
C ASP A 321 2.84 1.77 17.71
N TRP A 322 2.34 2.10 16.53
CA TRP A 322 2.26 3.45 16.01
C TRP A 322 1.62 4.45 17.00
N VAL A 323 0.46 4.07 17.60
CA VAL A 323 -0.26 4.94 18.54
C VAL A 323 0.48 5.06 19.87
N ALA A 324 1.02 3.96 20.40
CA ALA A 324 1.81 3.98 21.63
C ALA A 324 3.07 4.85 21.46
N LYS A 325 3.75 4.75 20.33
CA LYS A 325 4.91 5.62 20.03
C LYS A 325 4.52 7.09 19.94
N ALA A 326 3.39 7.40 19.30
CA ALA A 326 2.87 8.77 19.27
C ALA A 326 2.55 9.29 20.68
N ALA A 327 1.89 8.48 21.50
CA ALA A 327 1.52 8.84 22.88
C ALA A 327 2.73 9.09 23.79
N ASP A 328 3.81 8.33 23.57
CA ASP A 328 5.03 8.41 24.36
C ASP A 328 6.03 9.48 23.84
N GLY A 329 5.68 10.32 22.86
CA GLY A 329 6.58 11.30 22.23
C GLY A 329 7.68 10.65 21.39
N ARG A 330 7.50 9.41 20.94
CA ARG A 330 8.45 8.61 20.15
C ARG A 330 8.05 8.49 18.68
N ALA A 331 7.38 9.50 18.11
CA ALA A 331 6.96 9.49 16.71
C ALA A 331 8.12 9.26 15.73
N HIS A 332 9.32 9.70 16.09
CA HIS A 332 10.55 9.46 15.32
C HIS A 332 10.96 7.97 15.24
N GLU A 333 10.42 7.11 16.09
CA GLU A 333 10.63 5.66 16.06
C GLU A 333 9.58 4.91 15.21
N ILE A 334 8.59 5.60 14.64
CA ILE A 334 7.55 4.97 13.81
C ILE A 334 8.16 4.48 12.49
N ASN A 335 7.92 3.21 12.16
CA ASN A 335 8.22 2.65 10.85
C ASN A 335 7.13 3.07 9.85
N THR A 336 7.37 4.18 9.17
CA THR A 336 6.36 4.86 8.34
C THR A 336 5.99 4.05 7.10
N CYS A 337 4.71 3.81 6.87
CA CYS A 337 4.24 3.19 5.63
C CYS A 337 4.53 4.08 4.42
N ILE A 338 5.30 3.59 3.46
CA ILE A 338 5.69 4.28 2.21
C ILE A 338 4.73 4.00 1.03
N SER A 339 3.57 3.47 1.28
CA SER A 339 2.51 3.21 0.30
C SER A 339 2.92 2.40 -0.95
N CYS A 340 3.94 1.55 -0.82
CA CYS A 340 4.51 0.74 -1.92
C CYS A 340 3.59 -0.39 -2.42
N ASN A 341 2.62 -0.84 -1.64
CA ASN A 341 1.66 -1.92 -1.91
C ASN A 341 2.27 -3.34 -2.10
N GLN A 342 3.58 -3.51 -2.11
CA GLN A 342 4.28 -4.72 -2.61
C GLN A 342 4.09 -5.99 -1.78
N ALA A 343 3.93 -5.89 -0.44
CA ALA A 343 3.73 -7.05 0.41
C ALA A 343 2.33 -7.12 1.05
N CYS A 344 1.54 -6.07 0.89
CA CYS A 344 0.15 -6.00 1.32
C CYS A 344 -0.80 -6.27 0.13
N LEU A 345 -1.18 -5.24 -0.61
CA LEU A 345 -2.19 -5.36 -1.68
C LEU A 345 -1.76 -6.29 -2.81
N ASP A 346 -0.50 -6.23 -3.29
CA ASP A 346 -0.03 -7.14 -4.33
C ASP A 346 -0.05 -8.61 -3.87
N HIS A 347 0.16 -8.90 -2.58
CA HIS A 347 -0.01 -10.23 -2.01
C HIS A 347 -1.49 -10.65 -1.98
N ALA A 348 -2.38 -9.78 -1.48
CA ALA A 348 -3.82 -10.06 -1.44
C ALA A 348 -4.38 -10.43 -2.83
N PHE A 349 -3.99 -9.68 -3.86
CA PHE A 349 -4.45 -9.92 -5.24
C PHE A 349 -3.85 -11.16 -5.94
N VAL A 350 -2.89 -11.82 -5.31
CA VAL A 350 -2.36 -13.13 -5.77
C VAL A 350 -2.58 -14.24 -4.73
N HIS A 351 -3.53 -14.05 -3.84
CA HIS A 351 -3.97 -15.02 -2.81
C HIS A 351 -2.84 -15.47 -1.86
N LYS A 352 -1.89 -14.57 -1.58
CA LYS A 352 -0.86 -14.75 -0.57
C LYS A 352 -1.26 -14.02 0.70
N LYS A 353 -0.88 -14.57 1.85
CA LYS A 353 -1.00 -13.87 3.13
C LYS A 353 -0.30 -12.51 3.06
N VAL A 354 -0.98 -11.50 3.55
CA VAL A 354 -0.45 -10.13 3.61
C VAL A 354 0.71 -10.06 4.60
N SER A 355 1.66 -9.21 4.28
CA SER A 355 2.75 -8.76 5.13
C SER A 355 3.06 -7.31 4.81
N CYS A 356 4.13 -6.76 5.34
CA CYS A 356 4.62 -5.44 4.96
C CYS A 356 6.05 -5.54 4.41
N LEU A 357 6.38 -4.72 3.43
CA LEU A 357 7.73 -4.61 2.89
C LEU A 357 8.72 -4.19 3.99
N LEU A 358 8.31 -3.21 4.82
CA LEU A 358 9.12 -2.63 5.90
C LEU A 358 9.07 -3.43 7.20
N ASN A 359 8.01 -4.21 7.43
CA ASN A 359 7.80 -5.03 8.61
C ASN A 359 7.44 -6.46 8.22
N PRO A 360 8.41 -7.34 8.03
CA PRO A 360 8.16 -8.75 7.68
C PRO A 360 7.43 -9.56 8.75
N ARG A 361 7.30 -9.04 9.97
CA ARG A 361 6.53 -9.64 11.07
C ARG A 361 5.02 -9.50 10.86
N ALA A 362 4.57 -8.47 10.15
CA ALA A 362 3.14 -8.26 9.86
C ALA A 362 2.51 -9.48 9.18
N GLY A 363 1.44 -10.01 9.75
CA GLY A 363 0.80 -11.27 9.36
C GLY A 363 1.57 -12.53 9.80
N ARG A 364 2.63 -12.38 10.61
CA ARG A 364 3.50 -13.46 11.12
C ARG A 364 3.82 -13.25 12.60
N GLU A 365 2.95 -12.59 13.33
CA GLU A 365 3.12 -12.21 14.73
C GLU A 365 3.45 -13.41 15.63
N THR A 366 2.91 -14.60 15.30
CA THR A 366 3.12 -15.85 16.05
C THR A 366 4.30 -16.69 15.55
N THR A 367 4.86 -16.38 14.36
CA THR A 367 5.86 -17.24 13.71
C THR A 367 7.20 -16.56 13.46
N LEU A 368 7.25 -15.23 13.46
CA LEU A 368 8.46 -14.44 13.34
C LEU A 368 8.58 -13.50 14.55
N VAL A 369 9.15 -14.00 15.61
CA VAL A 369 9.29 -13.29 16.89
C VAL A 369 10.75 -12.90 17.09
N LEU A 370 11.01 -11.61 17.36
CA LEU A 370 12.31 -11.06 17.70
C LEU A 370 12.48 -10.94 19.21
N GLY A 371 12.41 -12.06 19.90
CA GLY A 371 12.66 -12.11 21.35
C GLY A 371 14.15 -11.91 21.69
N PRO A 372 14.49 -11.55 22.96
CA PRO A 372 15.86 -11.39 23.38
C PRO A 372 16.66 -12.68 23.19
N THR A 373 17.94 -12.54 22.77
CA THR A 373 18.83 -13.71 22.64
C THR A 373 19.28 -14.20 24.01
N ARG A 374 19.50 -15.51 24.13
CA ARG A 374 20.11 -16.10 25.33
C ARG A 374 21.63 -16.00 25.34
N ARG A 375 22.23 -15.74 24.16
CA ARG A 375 23.68 -15.63 23.98
C ARG A 375 23.98 -14.49 23.02
N ALA A 376 24.45 -13.37 23.58
CA ALA A 376 24.91 -12.25 22.78
C ALA A 376 26.13 -12.67 21.93
N ARG A 377 26.20 -12.17 20.69
CA ARG A 377 27.29 -12.38 19.74
C ARG A 377 27.76 -11.03 19.20
N ASN A 378 29.02 -10.95 18.79
CA ASN A 378 29.55 -9.84 18.00
C ASN A 378 29.22 -10.11 16.54
N VAL A 379 28.39 -9.27 15.93
CA VAL A 379 27.91 -9.44 14.56
C VAL A 379 28.44 -8.32 13.67
N ALA A 380 29.17 -8.66 12.63
CA ALA A 380 29.53 -7.73 11.55
C ALA A 380 28.48 -7.79 10.45
N VAL A 381 27.95 -6.62 10.06
CA VAL A 381 27.07 -6.48 8.89
C VAL A 381 27.80 -5.61 7.87
N VAL A 382 28.00 -6.12 6.65
CA VAL A 382 28.69 -5.42 5.57
C VAL A 382 27.70 -4.97 4.51
N GLY A 383 27.51 -3.65 4.40
CA GLY A 383 26.55 -2.98 3.52
C GLY A 383 25.31 -2.45 4.27
N ALA A 384 25.11 -1.15 4.23
CA ALA A 384 23.98 -0.44 4.86
C ALA A 384 22.80 -0.19 3.90
N GLY A 385 22.55 -1.11 2.96
CA GLY A 385 21.31 -1.16 2.19
C GLY A 385 20.18 -1.81 2.99
N PRO A 386 18.94 -1.93 2.42
CA PRO A 386 17.76 -2.42 3.16
C PRO A 386 17.95 -3.77 3.87
N ALA A 387 18.70 -4.70 3.28
CA ALA A 387 18.97 -6.01 3.89
C ALA A 387 19.87 -5.88 5.13
N GLY A 388 20.97 -5.12 5.01
CA GLY A 388 21.92 -4.93 6.12
C GLY A 388 21.33 -4.11 7.25
N LEU A 389 20.59 -3.04 6.94
CA LEU A 389 19.88 -2.22 7.93
C LEU A 389 18.89 -3.06 8.74
N SER A 390 18.09 -3.87 8.05
CA SER A 390 17.13 -4.76 8.70
C SER A 390 17.82 -5.82 9.57
N ALA A 391 18.91 -6.42 9.08
CA ALA A 391 19.69 -7.41 9.85
C ALA A 391 20.31 -6.77 11.09
N ALA A 392 20.96 -5.59 10.93
CA ALA A 392 21.65 -4.90 12.02
C ALA A 392 20.68 -4.49 13.14
N VAL A 393 19.59 -3.81 12.79
CA VAL A 393 18.57 -3.37 13.76
C VAL A 393 17.91 -4.57 14.44
N SER A 394 17.51 -5.60 13.68
CA SER A 394 16.84 -6.76 14.26
C SER A 394 17.77 -7.59 15.16
N ALA A 395 19.05 -7.70 14.83
CA ALA A 395 20.03 -8.40 15.67
C ALA A 395 20.32 -7.60 16.96
N ALA A 396 20.53 -6.28 16.84
CA ALA A 396 20.77 -5.42 18.00
C ALA A 396 19.53 -5.36 18.92
N GLN A 397 18.32 -5.29 18.38
CA GLN A 397 17.07 -5.39 19.15
C GLN A 397 17.00 -6.68 19.99
N ARG A 398 17.58 -7.77 19.51
CA ARG A 398 17.63 -9.05 20.25
C ARG A 398 18.76 -9.10 21.29
N GLY A 399 19.64 -8.11 21.33
CA GLY A 399 20.73 -8.01 22.31
C GLY A 399 22.09 -8.49 21.79
N HIS A 400 22.29 -8.61 20.47
CA HIS A 400 23.60 -8.81 19.88
C HIS A 400 24.36 -7.49 19.82
N VAL A 401 25.71 -7.54 19.88
CA VAL A 401 26.59 -6.38 19.64
C VAL A 401 26.85 -6.30 18.13
N VAL A 402 26.40 -5.23 17.50
CA VAL A 402 26.42 -5.13 16.04
C VAL A 402 27.32 -3.99 15.56
N THR A 403 28.19 -4.29 14.60
CA THR A 403 28.94 -3.29 13.82
C THR A 403 28.47 -3.35 12.37
N LEU A 404 28.01 -2.21 11.86
CA LEU A 404 27.56 -2.04 10.47
C LEU A 404 28.60 -1.26 9.67
N PHE A 405 29.15 -1.89 8.62
CA PHE A 405 30.14 -1.28 7.72
C PHE A 405 29.45 -0.83 6.42
N GLU A 406 29.74 0.40 6.00
CA GLU A 406 29.25 0.96 4.75
C GLU A 406 30.38 1.68 4.00
N ALA A 407 30.59 1.30 2.75
CA ALA A 407 31.63 1.87 1.90
C ALA A 407 31.33 3.32 1.49
N GLY A 408 30.06 3.68 1.42
CA GLY A 408 29.60 5.02 1.10
C GLY A 408 29.50 5.97 2.30
N PRO A 409 29.21 7.25 2.04
CA PRO A 409 29.09 8.27 3.07
C PRO A 409 27.73 8.27 3.79
N VAL A 410 26.74 7.52 3.31
CA VAL A 410 25.37 7.49 3.84
C VAL A 410 24.80 6.07 3.84
N ILE A 411 23.86 5.81 4.74
CA ILE A 411 23.09 4.58 4.76
C ILE A 411 21.93 4.63 3.73
N GLY A 412 21.33 3.49 3.43
CA GLY A 412 20.12 3.38 2.60
C GLY A 412 20.32 2.62 1.29
N GLY A 413 21.55 2.65 0.72
CA GLY A 413 21.84 1.97 -0.54
C GLY A 413 20.85 2.32 -1.64
N GLN A 414 20.15 1.33 -2.21
CA GLN A 414 19.17 1.58 -3.29
C GLN A 414 17.95 2.41 -2.85
N PHE A 415 17.61 2.48 -1.56
CA PHE A 415 16.57 3.37 -1.06
C PHE A 415 16.99 4.85 -1.11
N ASP A 416 18.28 5.14 -0.93
CA ASP A 416 18.81 6.51 -1.05
C ASP A 416 18.71 7.02 -2.50
N LEU A 417 18.82 6.13 -3.48
CA LEU A 417 18.54 6.45 -4.88
C LEU A 417 17.03 6.56 -5.14
N ALA A 418 16.25 5.60 -4.65
CA ALA A 418 14.81 5.52 -4.92
C ALA A 418 14.04 6.74 -4.39
N LYS A 419 14.41 7.31 -3.24
CA LYS A 419 13.77 8.51 -2.67
C LYS A 419 13.85 9.76 -3.56
N ARG A 420 14.73 9.76 -4.57
CA ARG A 420 14.91 10.86 -5.52
C ARG A 420 14.00 10.75 -6.73
N ILE A 421 13.31 9.63 -6.88
CA ILE A 421 12.35 9.40 -7.96
C ILE A 421 11.04 10.12 -7.63
N PRO A 422 10.51 10.97 -8.52
CA PRO A 422 9.21 11.61 -8.31
C PRO A 422 8.11 10.60 -7.95
N GLY A 423 7.41 10.88 -6.87
CA GLY A 423 6.41 9.96 -6.31
C GLY A 423 6.94 8.94 -5.32
N LYS A 424 8.24 8.95 -5.00
CA LYS A 424 8.86 8.06 -4.00
C LYS A 424 9.57 8.79 -2.87
N GLU A 425 9.27 10.05 -2.65
CA GLU A 425 9.88 10.90 -1.64
C GLU A 425 9.76 10.30 -0.23
N GLU A 426 8.63 9.63 0.05
CA GLU A 426 8.41 8.93 1.34
C GLU A 426 9.43 7.81 1.63
N PHE A 427 10.20 7.36 0.65
CA PHE A 427 11.28 6.40 0.92
C PHE A 427 12.36 6.96 1.84
N ALA A 428 12.46 8.29 1.96
CA ALA A 428 13.29 8.98 2.95
C ALA A 428 12.90 8.59 4.39
N GLU A 429 11.60 8.33 4.65
CA GLU A 429 11.11 7.92 5.96
C GLU A 429 11.67 6.55 6.40
N THR A 430 11.92 5.64 5.47
CA THR A 430 12.58 4.36 5.78
C THR A 430 14.03 4.58 6.25
N ILE A 431 14.74 5.51 5.62
CA ILE A 431 16.11 5.85 6.00
C ILE A 431 16.11 6.52 7.38
N ARG A 432 15.19 7.49 7.62
CA ARG A 432 14.98 8.11 8.92
C ARG A 432 14.75 7.05 10.01
N TYR A 433 13.81 6.13 9.78
CA TYR A 433 13.50 5.04 10.72
C TYR A 433 14.74 4.21 11.07
N TYR A 434 15.49 3.74 10.06
CA TYR A 434 16.68 2.93 10.32
C TYR A 434 17.77 3.74 11.01
N THR A 435 17.99 5.02 10.68
CA THR A 435 18.93 5.90 11.40
C THR A 435 18.57 5.96 12.88
N THR A 436 17.31 6.23 13.21
CA THR A 436 16.81 6.26 14.58
C THR A 436 17.00 4.93 15.30
N MET A 437 16.70 3.81 14.62
CA MET A 437 16.75 2.50 15.27
C MET A 437 18.19 1.97 15.46
N LEU A 438 19.13 2.33 14.55
CA LEU A 438 20.53 2.03 14.72
C LEU A 438 21.09 2.73 15.98
N ASP A 439 20.77 4.01 16.15
CA ASP A 439 21.14 4.78 17.34
C ASP A 439 20.51 4.21 18.61
N LYS A 440 19.19 4.00 18.59
CA LYS A 440 18.42 3.44 19.73
C LYS A 440 18.99 2.13 20.27
N TYR A 441 19.42 1.23 19.38
CA TYR A 441 19.93 -0.08 19.76
C TYR A 441 21.47 -0.13 19.86
N GLY A 442 22.15 1.02 19.77
CA GLY A 442 23.60 1.13 19.96
C GLY A 442 24.41 0.39 18.88
N VAL A 443 23.94 0.37 17.64
CA VAL A 443 24.69 -0.22 16.53
C VAL A 443 25.89 0.68 16.18
N SER A 444 27.11 0.12 16.17
CA SER A 444 28.31 0.84 15.74
C SER A 444 28.31 0.96 14.21
N VAL A 445 28.00 2.16 13.69
CA VAL A 445 27.96 2.42 12.24
C VAL A 445 29.30 3.00 11.77
N ARG A 446 29.93 2.35 10.77
CA ARG A 446 31.20 2.75 10.16
C ARG A 446 30.95 3.10 8.69
N LEU A 447 30.72 4.39 8.43
CA LEU A 447 30.60 4.94 7.08
C LEU A 447 31.98 5.14 6.44
N ASN A 448 32.02 5.31 5.10
CA ASN A 448 33.24 5.46 4.30
C ASN A 448 34.27 4.34 4.60
N THR A 449 33.78 3.15 4.97
CA THR A 449 34.61 2.02 5.40
C THR A 449 34.30 0.81 4.56
N ARG A 450 35.20 0.47 3.63
CA ARG A 450 35.18 -0.79 2.88
C ARG A 450 35.85 -1.85 3.72
N ALA A 451 35.04 -2.66 4.44
CA ALA A 451 35.57 -3.72 5.29
C ALA A 451 36.37 -4.75 4.47
N GLY A 452 37.54 -5.14 4.98
CA GLY A 452 38.37 -6.22 4.46
C GLY A 452 38.20 -7.51 5.27
N VAL A 453 38.71 -8.64 4.75
CA VAL A 453 38.64 -9.94 5.43
C VAL A 453 39.28 -9.87 6.83
N ALA A 454 40.44 -9.20 6.96
CA ALA A 454 41.14 -9.09 8.23
C ALA A 454 40.31 -8.39 9.32
N GLU A 455 39.54 -7.36 8.97
CA GLU A 455 38.69 -6.66 9.93
C GLU A 455 37.52 -7.51 10.41
N LEU A 456 37.09 -8.49 9.59
CA LEU A 456 35.92 -9.32 9.85
C LEU A 456 36.24 -10.61 10.64
N THR A 457 37.52 -10.96 10.80
CA THR A 457 37.92 -12.20 11.50
C THR A 457 37.69 -12.17 13.01
N GLY A 458 37.46 -11.00 13.61
CA GLY A 458 37.21 -10.86 15.05
C GLY A 458 35.73 -10.96 15.46
N PHE A 459 34.82 -11.19 14.51
CA PHE A 459 33.38 -11.28 14.78
C PHE A 459 32.90 -12.74 14.87
N ASP A 460 31.91 -13.00 15.74
CA ASP A 460 31.29 -14.30 15.87
C ASP A 460 30.43 -14.66 14.64
N GLU A 461 29.80 -13.65 14.03
CA GLU A 461 28.96 -13.80 12.85
C GLU A 461 29.25 -12.68 11.84
N VAL A 462 29.31 -13.03 10.57
CA VAL A 462 29.50 -12.07 9.46
C VAL A 462 28.33 -12.14 8.49
N VAL A 463 27.71 -11.01 8.23
CA VAL A 463 26.56 -10.86 7.31
C VAL A 463 27.00 -10.02 6.10
N LEU A 464 27.00 -10.63 4.91
CA LEU A 464 27.24 -9.93 3.65
C LEU A 464 25.91 -9.45 3.06
N ALA A 465 25.68 -8.16 3.14
CA ALA A 465 24.54 -7.44 2.58
C ALA A 465 24.99 -6.38 1.55
N THR A 466 26.08 -6.67 0.87
CA THR A 466 26.80 -5.79 -0.07
C THR A 466 26.02 -5.41 -1.34
N GLY A 467 24.85 -6.01 -1.51
CA GLY A 467 23.88 -5.59 -2.53
C GLY A 467 24.28 -6.00 -3.95
N VAL A 468 24.12 -5.06 -4.88
CA VAL A 468 24.27 -5.29 -6.33
C VAL A 468 24.98 -4.14 -6.99
N ALA A 469 25.65 -4.45 -8.12
CA ALA A 469 26.18 -3.48 -9.08
C ALA A 469 25.32 -3.50 -10.37
N PRO A 470 25.19 -2.38 -11.10
CA PRO A 470 24.58 -2.36 -12.41
C PRO A 470 25.30 -3.30 -13.37
N ARG A 471 24.56 -4.17 -14.06
CA ARG A 471 25.14 -5.00 -15.11
C ARG A 471 25.46 -4.13 -16.33
N ILE A 472 26.66 -4.27 -16.85
CA ILE A 472 27.09 -3.64 -18.09
C ILE A 472 26.80 -4.62 -19.23
N PRO A 473 25.87 -4.33 -20.16
CA PRO A 473 25.59 -5.20 -21.30
C PRO A 473 26.71 -5.07 -22.34
N ASP A 474 26.94 -6.14 -23.08
CA ASP A 474 27.86 -6.13 -24.22
C ASP A 474 27.20 -5.40 -25.41
N ILE A 475 27.50 -4.11 -25.55
CA ILE A 475 27.04 -3.25 -26.63
C ILE A 475 28.25 -2.48 -27.15
N PRO A 476 28.58 -2.55 -28.44
CA PRO A 476 29.67 -1.76 -29.02
C PRO A 476 29.52 -0.27 -28.68
N GLY A 477 30.54 0.35 -28.10
CA GLY A 477 30.53 1.74 -27.64
C GLY A 477 29.91 1.95 -26.26
N ILE A 478 29.76 0.92 -25.41
CA ILE A 478 29.22 1.03 -24.05
C ILE A 478 30.06 1.95 -23.15
N GLU A 479 31.35 2.12 -23.45
CA GLU A 479 32.26 3.03 -22.74
C GLU A 479 32.16 4.49 -23.24
N HIS A 480 31.26 4.79 -24.17
CA HIS A 480 31.12 6.14 -24.72
C HIS A 480 30.69 7.12 -23.62
N PRO A 481 31.20 8.40 -23.60
CA PRO A 481 30.86 9.38 -22.57
C PRO A 481 29.37 9.71 -22.41
N LYS A 482 28.55 9.43 -23.44
CA LYS A 482 27.08 9.55 -23.36
C LYS A 482 26.42 8.52 -22.47
N VAL A 483 27.11 7.42 -22.13
CA VAL A 483 26.54 6.31 -21.38
C VAL A 483 26.64 6.58 -19.90
N LEU A 484 25.51 6.44 -19.22
CA LEU A 484 25.40 6.57 -17.76
C LEU A 484 24.75 5.30 -17.18
N SER A 485 25.21 4.89 -16.02
CA SER A 485 24.43 3.96 -15.19
C SER A 485 23.21 4.68 -14.62
N TYR A 486 22.16 3.94 -14.26
CA TYR A 486 20.99 4.52 -13.58
C TYR A 486 21.39 5.24 -12.28
N ALA A 487 22.38 4.72 -11.56
CA ALA A 487 22.85 5.32 -10.33
C ALA A 487 23.50 6.68 -10.57
N GLN A 488 24.34 6.83 -11.60
CA GLN A 488 24.92 8.12 -11.98
C GLN A 488 23.84 9.11 -12.41
N ALA A 489 22.88 8.67 -13.24
CA ALA A 489 21.78 9.49 -13.72
C ALA A 489 20.95 10.08 -12.55
N ILE A 490 20.54 9.23 -11.60
CA ILE A 490 19.75 9.66 -10.42
C ILE A 490 20.59 10.49 -9.44
N SER A 491 21.91 10.26 -9.40
CA SER A 491 22.81 10.98 -8.46
C SER A 491 23.26 12.36 -8.95
N GLY A 492 22.76 12.83 -10.09
CA GLY A 492 22.97 14.21 -10.56
C GLY A 492 24.04 14.35 -11.63
N ALA A 493 24.39 13.27 -12.35
CA ALA A 493 25.20 13.40 -13.57
C ALA A 493 24.50 14.32 -14.58
N PRO A 494 25.23 15.12 -15.38
CA PRO A 494 24.64 15.95 -16.42
C PRO A 494 23.89 15.10 -17.45
N ILE A 495 22.64 15.45 -17.72
CA ILE A 495 21.77 14.75 -18.67
C ILE A 495 21.17 15.75 -19.65
N GLY A 496 21.30 15.47 -20.95
CA GLY A 496 20.75 16.27 -22.02
C GLY A 496 19.24 16.17 -22.16
N LYS A 497 18.72 16.71 -23.26
CA LYS A 497 17.28 16.80 -23.52
C LYS A 497 16.66 15.54 -24.11
N SER A 498 17.46 14.66 -24.73
CA SER A 498 17.01 13.43 -25.37
C SER A 498 17.76 12.23 -24.78
N VAL A 499 17.04 11.22 -24.28
CA VAL A 499 17.63 10.11 -23.51
C VAL A 499 17.06 8.77 -23.95
N ALA A 500 17.94 7.79 -24.19
CA ALA A 500 17.55 6.39 -24.36
C ALA A 500 17.79 5.60 -23.07
N VAL A 501 16.76 4.95 -22.54
CA VAL A 501 16.82 4.10 -21.33
C VAL A 501 16.81 2.63 -21.77
N ILE A 502 17.91 1.91 -21.55
CA ILE A 502 18.07 0.50 -21.91
C ILE A 502 17.64 -0.38 -20.76
N GLY A 503 16.49 -1.03 -20.89
CA GLY A 503 15.90 -1.93 -19.90
C GLY A 503 14.59 -1.40 -19.32
N ALA A 504 13.47 -2.07 -19.62
CA ALA A 504 12.12 -1.69 -19.21
C ALA A 504 11.59 -2.53 -18.03
N GLY A 505 12.46 -2.82 -17.05
CA GLY A 505 12.12 -3.32 -15.73
C GLY A 505 11.71 -2.20 -14.77
N GLY A 506 11.54 -2.50 -13.47
CA GLY A 506 11.19 -1.50 -12.46
C GLY A 506 12.12 -0.29 -12.44
N VAL A 507 13.43 -0.51 -12.44
CA VAL A 507 14.45 0.57 -12.48
C VAL A 507 14.33 1.42 -13.75
N GLY A 508 14.07 0.80 -14.92
CA GLY A 508 13.91 1.56 -16.17
C GLY A 508 12.66 2.44 -16.18
N PHE A 509 11.56 1.99 -15.57
CA PHE A 509 10.37 2.80 -15.35
C PHE A 509 10.64 3.96 -14.40
N ASP A 510 11.30 3.70 -13.27
CA ASP A 510 11.67 4.72 -12.27
C ASP A 510 12.57 5.80 -12.88
N VAL A 511 13.62 5.39 -13.62
CA VAL A 511 14.51 6.31 -14.31
C VAL A 511 13.78 7.12 -15.36
N SER A 512 12.87 6.49 -16.11
CA SER A 512 12.06 7.21 -17.11
C SER A 512 11.16 8.27 -16.46
N GLU A 513 10.53 7.97 -15.33
CA GLU A 513 9.75 8.94 -14.54
C GLU A 513 10.62 10.08 -14.03
N PHE A 514 11.81 9.77 -13.50
CA PHE A 514 12.80 10.76 -13.06
C PHE A 514 13.21 11.71 -14.21
N LEU A 515 13.46 11.17 -15.40
CA LEU A 515 13.91 11.95 -16.55
C LEU A 515 12.84 12.87 -17.13
N VAL A 516 11.57 12.47 -17.10
CA VAL A 516 10.47 13.25 -17.69
C VAL A 516 9.79 14.21 -16.71
N THR A 517 10.19 14.22 -15.43
CA THR A 517 9.53 14.99 -14.38
C THR A 517 10.52 15.97 -13.74
N ASP A 518 10.31 17.27 -13.89
CA ASP A 518 11.14 18.28 -13.24
C ASP A 518 10.76 18.49 -11.77
N ALA A 519 9.46 18.67 -11.49
CA ALA A 519 8.92 18.80 -10.15
C ALA A 519 7.93 17.67 -9.87
N SER A 520 8.05 17.04 -8.70
CA SER A 520 7.17 15.93 -8.34
C SER A 520 5.74 16.40 -8.05
N PRO A 521 4.73 15.96 -8.80
CA PRO A 521 3.34 16.31 -8.52
C PRO A 521 2.85 15.73 -7.18
N THR A 522 3.52 14.71 -6.64
CA THR A 522 3.22 14.14 -5.32
C THR A 522 3.38 15.15 -4.18
N LEU A 523 4.23 16.17 -4.37
CA LEU A 523 4.45 17.25 -3.41
C LEU A 523 3.51 18.45 -3.62
N ASN A 524 2.66 18.40 -4.64
CA ASN A 524 1.71 19.47 -4.97
C ASN A 524 0.34 18.87 -5.34
N LEU A 525 -0.58 18.91 -4.40
CA LEU A 525 -1.91 18.32 -4.57
C LEU A 525 -2.67 18.89 -5.78
N LYS A 526 -2.55 20.18 -6.07
CA LYS A 526 -3.23 20.83 -7.19
C LYS A 526 -2.70 20.30 -8.53
N GLU A 527 -1.39 20.17 -8.66
CA GLU A 527 -0.75 19.62 -9.88
C GLU A 527 -1.10 18.14 -10.05
N TRP A 528 -1.06 17.37 -8.96
CA TRP A 528 -1.45 15.97 -8.98
C TRP A 528 -2.92 15.78 -9.41
N LYS A 529 -3.84 16.58 -8.85
CA LYS A 529 -5.27 16.57 -9.24
C LYS A 529 -5.43 16.88 -10.74
N ALA A 530 -4.72 17.88 -11.26
CA ALA A 530 -4.75 18.23 -12.68
C ALA A 530 -4.19 17.11 -13.57
N GLU A 531 -3.04 16.53 -13.20
CA GLU A 531 -2.39 15.45 -13.96
C GLU A 531 -3.28 14.22 -14.10
N TRP A 532 -4.02 13.86 -13.04
CA TRP A 532 -4.87 12.67 -13.02
C TRP A 532 -6.34 12.95 -13.36
N GLY A 533 -6.72 14.20 -13.55
CA GLY A 533 -8.11 14.59 -13.78
C GLY A 533 -9.01 14.33 -12.57
N ALA A 534 -8.46 14.44 -11.37
CA ALA A 534 -9.21 14.38 -10.12
C ALA A 534 -9.85 15.76 -9.87
N ALA A 535 -11.17 15.82 -9.95
CA ALA A 535 -11.94 17.04 -9.71
C ALA A 535 -12.46 17.10 -8.26
N ASP A 536 -12.89 18.29 -7.84
CA ASP A 536 -13.73 18.44 -6.68
C ASP A 536 -15.09 17.77 -6.95
N PRO A 537 -15.58 16.86 -6.09
CA PRO A 537 -16.89 16.23 -6.27
C PRO A 537 -18.04 17.23 -6.25
N GLN A 538 -17.87 18.42 -5.64
CA GLN A 538 -18.86 19.50 -5.66
C GLN A 538 -19.03 20.12 -7.06
N GLU A 539 -17.97 20.11 -7.87
CA GLU A 539 -17.96 20.72 -9.21
C GLU A 539 -18.25 19.71 -10.32
N ALA A 540 -17.89 18.44 -10.12
CA ALA A 540 -17.94 17.43 -11.19
C ALA A 540 -18.49 16.09 -10.72
N ARG A 541 -19.49 15.56 -11.46
CA ARG A 541 -20.06 14.24 -11.22
C ARG A 541 -18.97 13.16 -11.26
N GLY A 542 -18.98 12.27 -10.26
CA GLY A 542 -17.97 11.21 -10.12
C GLY A 542 -16.57 11.73 -9.78
N ALA A 543 -16.46 13.02 -9.43
CA ALA A 543 -15.21 13.71 -9.12
C ALA A 543 -14.16 13.63 -10.27
N LEU A 544 -14.59 13.66 -11.53
CA LEU A 544 -13.71 13.53 -12.69
C LEU A 544 -13.74 14.74 -13.61
N THR A 545 -12.56 15.11 -14.09
CA THR A 545 -12.35 16.06 -15.17
C THR A 545 -11.36 15.52 -16.20
N THR A 546 -11.07 16.27 -17.25
CA THR A 546 -10.06 15.90 -18.24
C THR A 546 -8.65 16.03 -17.63
N PRO A 547 -7.82 14.98 -17.66
CA PRO A 547 -6.43 15.05 -17.22
C PRO A 547 -5.61 16.07 -18.01
N ILE A 548 -4.78 16.83 -17.30
CA ILE A 548 -3.86 17.83 -17.88
C ILE A 548 -2.45 17.50 -17.37
N PRO A 549 -1.75 16.51 -17.99
CA PRO A 549 -0.40 16.16 -17.58
C PRO A 549 0.58 17.29 -17.91
N ALA A 550 1.59 17.47 -17.06
CA ALA A 550 2.67 18.41 -17.32
C ALA A 550 3.47 17.97 -18.56
N GLU A 551 4.03 18.93 -19.29
CA GLU A 551 4.93 18.64 -20.41
C GLU A 551 6.19 17.93 -19.89
N PRO A 552 6.71 16.93 -20.63
CA PRO A 552 7.89 16.19 -20.20
C PRO A 552 9.14 17.07 -20.22
N ALA A 553 9.96 16.96 -19.18
CA ALA A 553 11.22 17.66 -19.06
C ALA A 553 12.24 17.27 -20.15
N ARG A 554 12.15 16.03 -20.62
CA ARG A 554 13.03 15.42 -21.62
C ARG A 554 12.26 14.51 -22.56
N GLU A 555 12.78 14.34 -23.78
CA GLU A 555 12.37 13.27 -24.68
C GLU A 555 13.02 11.96 -24.22
N VAL A 556 12.21 10.93 -23.93
CA VAL A 556 12.70 9.66 -23.40
C VAL A 556 12.22 8.48 -24.25
N TYR A 557 13.17 7.62 -24.62
CA TYR A 557 12.96 6.34 -25.29
C TYR A 557 13.21 5.21 -24.28
N LEU A 558 12.17 4.48 -23.88
CA LEU A 558 12.28 3.31 -23.00
C LEU A 558 12.34 2.02 -23.84
N LEU A 559 13.43 1.28 -23.73
CA LEU A 559 13.79 0.20 -24.65
C LEU A 559 13.81 -1.16 -23.96
N GLN A 560 13.29 -2.20 -24.65
CA GLN A 560 13.46 -3.59 -24.20
C GLN A 560 13.72 -4.56 -25.37
N ARG A 561 14.55 -5.58 -25.13
CA ARG A 561 14.85 -6.64 -26.12
C ARG A 561 13.67 -7.57 -26.35
N SER A 562 12.93 -7.91 -25.29
CA SER A 562 11.76 -8.79 -25.40
C SER A 562 10.64 -8.10 -26.18
N LYS A 563 9.89 -8.92 -26.93
CA LYS A 563 8.67 -8.46 -27.60
C LYS A 563 7.53 -8.27 -26.59
N GLY A 564 6.55 -7.45 -26.96
CA GLY A 564 5.33 -7.26 -26.20
C GLY A 564 5.34 -6.02 -25.30
N ARG A 565 4.30 -5.90 -24.47
CA ARG A 565 4.07 -4.72 -23.65
C ARG A 565 5.11 -4.60 -22.53
N GLN A 566 5.64 -3.40 -22.36
CA GLN A 566 6.57 -3.08 -21.28
C GLN A 566 5.87 -3.01 -19.92
N GLY A 567 6.64 -3.23 -18.84
CA GLY A 567 6.12 -3.14 -17.47
C GLY A 567 5.13 -4.23 -17.06
N THR A 568 5.11 -5.39 -17.74
CA THR A 568 4.23 -6.53 -17.36
C THR A 568 4.61 -7.19 -16.04
N ARG A 569 5.85 -6.99 -15.57
CA ARG A 569 6.37 -7.50 -14.30
C ARG A 569 6.26 -6.50 -13.15
N LEU A 570 5.77 -5.28 -13.38
CA LEU A 570 5.53 -4.31 -12.32
C LEU A 570 4.45 -4.80 -11.36
N GLY A 571 4.45 -4.28 -10.14
CA GLY A 571 3.46 -4.59 -9.11
C GLY A 571 2.03 -4.51 -9.65
N LYS A 572 1.18 -5.44 -9.23
CA LYS A 572 -0.19 -5.58 -9.76
C LYS A 572 -1.03 -4.33 -9.50
N THR A 573 -0.83 -3.72 -8.35
CA THR A 573 -1.61 -2.55 -7.90
C THR A 573 -1.00 -1.21 -8.29
N SER A 574 0.31 -1.13 -8.50
CA SER A 574 1.02 0.12 -8.85
C SER A 574 1.45 0.20 -10.32
N GLY A 575 1.67 -0.94 -10.98
CA GLY A 575 2.23 -0.97 -12.35
C GLY A 575 1.38 -0.29 -13.41
N TRP A 576 0.05 -0.22 -13.22
CA TRP A 576 -0.80 0.51 -14.14
C TRP A 576 -0.60 2.03 -14.02
N VAL A 577 -0.30 2.53 -12.82
CA VAL A 577 -0.01 3.95 -12.54
C VAL A 577 1.26 4.37 -13.28
N HIS A 578 2.36 3.62 -13.09
CA HIS A 578 3.63 3.87 -13.80
C HIS A 578 3.45 3.89 -15.33
N ARG A 579 2.71 2.90 -15.88
CA ARG A 579 2.44 2.88 -17.33
C ARG A 579 1.58 4.05 -17.79
N ALA A 580 0.62 4.50 -16.98
CA ALA A 580 -0.24 5.63 -17.32
C ALA A 580 0.57 6.94 -17.27
N SER A 581 1.39 7.13 -16.23
CA SER A 581 2.27 8.29 -16.07
C SER A 581 3.23 8.44 -17.25
N LEU A 582 4.01 7.40 -17.59
CA LEU A 582 4.94 7.46 -18.71
C LEU A 582 4.24 7.70 -20.05
N LYS A 583 3.03 7.14 -20.25
CA LYS A 583 2.24 7.41 -21.46
C LYS A 583 1.77 8.86 -21.52
N ALA A 584 1.29 9.41 -20.40
CA ALA A 584 0.84 10.80 -20.30
C ALA A 584 1.99 11.78 -20.62
N LYS A 585 3.19 11.45 -20.14
CA LYS A 585 4.44 12.22 -20.40
C LYS A 585 5.15 11.84 -21.71
N LYS A 586 4.44 11.21 -22.63
CA LYS A 586 4.87 10.95 -24.02
C LYS A 586 6.16 10.11 -24.17
N VAL A 587 6.51 9.28 -23.14
CA VAL A 587 7.67 8.38 -23.23
C VAL A 587 7.46 7.38 -24.36
N GLN A 588 8.42 7.31 -25.27
CA GLN A 588 8.40 6.40 -26.42
C GLN A 588 8.84 5.00 -25.99
N GLN A 589 7.95 4.02 -26.07
CA GLN A 589 8.20 2.65 -25.62
C GLN A 589 8.50 1.73 -26.81
N LEU A 590 9.75 1.28 -26.97
CA LEU A 590 10.20 0.43 -28.06
C LEU A 590 10.54 -0.99 -27.55
N SER A 591 9.91 -2.00 -28.13
CA SER A 591 10.05 -3.42 -27.76
C SER A 591 10.56 -4.26 -28.92
N GLY A 592 11.27 -5.37 -28.61
CA GLY A 592 11.89 -6.22 -29.62
C GLY A 592 13.12 -5.60 -30.27
N VAL A 593 13.84 -4.78 -29.51
CA VAL A 593 14.97 -3.95 -29.96
C VAL A 593 16.28 -4.73 -29.78
N ASN A 594 17.15 -4.71 -30.81
CA ASN A 594 18.57 -5.04 -30.68
C ASN A 594 19.36 -3.73 -30.56
N TYR A 595 20.35 -3.72 -29.69
CA TYR A 595 21.28 -2.62 -29.51
C TYR A 595 22.50 -2.90 -30.38
N GLU A 596 22.75 -2.08 -31.39
CA GLU A 596 23.80 -2.32 -32.37
C GLU A 596 25.12 -1.66 -31.95
N ARG A 597 25.08 -0.37 -31.64
CA ARG A 597 26.23 0.39 -31.15
C ARG A 597 25.81 1.74 -30.57
N ILE A 598 26.72 2.35 -29.81
CA ILE A 598 26.62 3.71 -29.28
C ILE A 598 27.80 4.51 -29.81
N ASP A 599 27.55 5.70 -30.37
CA ASP A 599 28.57 6.60 -30.86
C ASP A 599 28.14 8.08 -30.72
N ASP A 600 28.90 9.02 -31.30
CA ASP A 600 28.59 10.46 -31.23
C ASP A 600 27.20 10.81 -31.79
N ALA A 601 26.69 10.04 -32.75
CA ALA A 601 25.37 10.26 -33.33
C ALA A 601 24.22 9.80 -32.43
N GLY A 602 24.48 8.89 -31.47
CA GLY A 602 23.48 8.37 -30.53
C GLY A 602 23.50 6.86 -30.39
N LEU A 603 22.30 6.26 -30.18
CA LEU A 603 22.11 4.82 -30.07
C LEU A 603 21.57 4.23 -31.37
N HIS A 604 22.32 3.34 -31.99
CA HIS A 604 21.89 2.58 -33.18
C HIS A 604 21.15 1.33 -32.74
N ILE A 605 19.95 1.13 -33.27
CA ILE A 605 19.10 -0.02 -32.96
C ILE A 605 18.61 -0.71 -34.23
N SER A 606 18.18 -1.96 -34.09
CA SER A 606 17.43 -2.70 -35.10
C SER A 606 16.30 -3.49 -34.47
N PHE A 607 15.46 -4.13 -35.27
CA PHE A 607 14.31 -4.86 -34.76
C PHE A 607 14.29 -6.32 -35.25
N GLY A 608 13.86 -7.21 -34.34
CA GLY A 608 13.65 -8.62 -34.61
C GLY A 608 14.95 -9.44 -34.71
N PRO A 609 14.82 -10.76 -34.89
CA PRO A 609 15.97 -11.66 -34.88
C PRO A 609 16.92 -11.44 -36.08
N ASP A 610 16.38 -10.98 -37.21
CA ASP A 610 17.15 -10.73 -38.43
C ASP A 610 17.83 -9.36 -38.45
N ARG A 611 17.78 -8.59 -37.36
CA ARG A 611 18.33 -7.23 -37.23
C ARG A 611 17.93 -6.28 -38.37
N LYS A 612 16.67 -6.39 -38.82
CA LYS A 612 16.11 -5.54 -39.88
C LYS A 612 15.67 -4.18 -39.34
N ARG A 613 15.40 -3.25 -40.26
CA ARG A 613 14.94 -1.90 -39.94
C ARG A 613 15.89 -1.17 -38.98
N PRO A 614 17.13 -0.91 -39.43
CA PRO A 614 18.07 -0.11 -38.64
C PRO A 614 17.48 1.29 -38.40
N GLN A 615 17.63 1.78 -37.17
CA GLN A 615 17.19 3.11 -36.75
C GLN A 615 18.26 3.75 -35.87
N LEU A 616 18.52 5.02 -36.07
CA LEU A 616 19.31 5.84 -35.17
C LEU A 616 18.37 6.61 -34.22
N LEU A 617 18.59 6.45 -32.94
CA LEU A 617 18.04 7.33 -31.91
C LEU A 617 19.11 8.39 -31.61
N ALA A 618 18.91 9.60 -32.13
CA ALA A 618 19.81 10.72 -31.95
C ALA A 618 19.60 11.27 -30.50
N VAL A 619 20.27 10.67 -29.56
CA VAL A 619 20.11 10.99 -28.11
C VAL A 619 21.38 11.59 -27.53
N ASP A 620 21.21 12.46 -26.55
CA ASP A 620 22.30 13.06 -25.80
C ASP A 620 22.93 12.05 -24.81
N ASN A 621 22.09 11.21 -24.20
CA ASN A 621 22.55 10.20 -23.24
C ASN A 621 21.87 8.85 -23.46
N VAL A 622 22.58 7.80 -23.04
CA VAL A 622 22.07 6.42 -22.92
C VAL A 622 22.18 5.98 -21.48
N VAL A 623 21.05 5.67 -20.82
CA VAL A 623 21.04 5.24 -19.42
C VAL A 623 20.82 3.72 -19.34
N ILE A 624 21.75 3.03 -18.68
CA ILE A 624 21.71 1.57 -18.57
C ILE A 624 20.91 1.13 -17.34
N CYS A 625 19.79 0.43 -17.60
CA CYS A 625 18.91 -0.20 -16.62
C CYS A 625 18.75 -1.71 -16.92
N ALA A 626 19.76 -2.35 -17.50
CA ALA A 626 19.69 -3.67 -18.13
C ALA A 626 19.92 -4.85 -17.17
N GLY A 627 19.60 -4.71 -15.91
CA GLY A 627 19.76 -5.72 -14.86
C GLY A 627 20.93 -5.42 -13.95
N GLN A 628 21.24 -6.39 -13.06
CA GLN A 628 22.20 -6.20 -11.97
C GLN A 628 22.94 -7.49 -11.68
N GLU A 629 24.09 -7.38 -11.02
CA GLU A 629 24.95 -8.45 -10.57
C GLU A 629 25.16 -8.38 -9.07
N SER A 630 25.22 -9.55 -8.41
CA SER A 630 25.45 -9.63 -6.96
C SER A 630 26.90 -9.27 -6.63
N VAL A 631 27.11 -8.42 -5.64
CA VAL A 631 28.44 -8.08 -5.12
C VAL A 631 28.80 -9.04 -4.00
N ARG A 632 29.83 -9.88 -4.22
CA ARG A 632 30.27 -10.95 -3.28
C ARG A 632 31.77 -11.02 -3.10
N ASP A 633 32.51 -9.99 -3.38
CA ASP A 633 33.98 -9.97 -3.44
C ASP A 633 34.65 -10.50 -2.16
N LEU A 634 33.96 -10.40 -1.01
CA LEU A 634 34.48 -10.86 0.29
C LEU A 634 34.22 -12.34 0.56
N GLU A 635 33.33 -13.02 -0.18
CA GLU A 635 32.86 -14.36 0.16
C GLU A 635 34.01 -15.39 0.18
N ASP A 636 34.81 -15.46 -0.89
CA ASP A 636 35.87 -16.45 -1.03
C ASP A 636 37.00 -16.21 -0.02
N GLY A 637 37.37 -14.95 0.21
CA GLY A 637 38.38 -14.56 1.20
C GLY A 637 37.96 -14.92 2.63
N LEU A 638 36.70 -14.68 3.00
CA LEU A 638 36.17 -15.06 4.31
C LEU A 638 36.14 -16.60 4.48
N ARG A 639 35.69 -17.32 3.46
CA ARG A 639 35.71 -18.80 3.48
C ARG A 639 37.12 -19.36 3.63
N ALA A 640 38.10 -18.78 2.94
CA ALA A 640 39.50 -19.14 3.08
C ALA A 640 40.06 -18.86 4.49
N ALA A 641 39.55 -17.81 5.17
CA ALA A 641 39.84 -17.52 6.56
C ALA A 641 39.04 -18.36 7.57
N GLY A 642 38.27 -19.36 7.13
CA GLY A 642 37.45 -20.23 7.98
C GLY A 642 36.11 -19.66 8.41
N ILE A 643 35.71 -18.50 7.90
CA ILE A 643 34.46 -17.82 8.22
C ILE A 643 33.39 -18.20 7.18
N ARG A 644 32.22 -18.60 7.64
CA ARG A 644 31.04 -18.84 6.77
C ARG A 644 30.08 -17.65 6.83
N PRO A 645 30.17 -16.68 5.89
CA PRO A 645 29.33 -15.51 5.96
C PRO A 645 27.87 -15.88 5.61
N HIS A 646 26.93 -15.18 6.25
CA HIS A 646 25.51 -15.14 5.87
C HIS A 646 25.34 -14.17 4.71
N ILE A 647 24.86 -14.62 3.57
CA ILE A 647 24.68 -13.77 2.39
C ILE A 647 23.19 -13.48 2.22
N ILE A 648 22.82 -12.18 2.22
CA ILE A 648 21.42 -11.73 2.17
C ILE A 648 21.20 -10.60 1.14
N GLY A 649 19.94 -10.37 0.80
CA GLY A 649 19.53 -9.29 -0.09
C GLY A 649 20.05 -9.46 -1.53
N GLY A 650 20.51 -8.38 -2.11
CA GLY A 650 21.06 -8.34 -3.47
C GLY A 650 22.35 -9.13 -3.62
N ALA A 651 23.16 -9.23 -2.58
CA ALA A 651 24.34 -10.07 -2.56
C ALA A 651 23.99 -11.57 -2.72
N ALA A 652 22.86 -12.02 -2.17
CA ALA A 652 22.40 -13.39 -2.35
C ALA A 652 21.80 -13.63 -3.74
N VAL A 653 20.94 -12.73 -4.21
CA VAL A 653 20.26 -12.86 -5.50
C VAL A 653 20.03 -11.49 -6.13
N ALA A 654 20.57 -11.27 -7.32
CA ALA A 654 20.41 -10.03 -8.09
C ALA A 654 19.22 -10.05 -9.07
N ALA A 655 18.42 -11.12 -9.13
CA ALA A 655 17.42 -11.34 -10.17
C ALA A 655 16.31 -10.28 -10.22
N GLU A 656 15.93 -9.72 -9.08
CA GLU A 656 15.00 -8.59 -8.96
C GLU A 656 15.45 -7.74 -7.77
N LEU A 657 15.56 -6.42 -7.95
CA LEU A 657 15.70 -5.51 -6.82
C LEU A 657 14.38 -5.51 -6.06
N ASP A 658 14.33 -6.31 -5.01
CA ASP A 658 13.14 -6.47 -4.19
C ASP A 658 13.48 -6.16 -2.72
N ALA A 659 13.19 -4.94 -2.31
CA ALA A 659 13.39 -4.48 -0.94
C ALA A 659 12.59 -5.34 0.06
N LYS A 660 11.43 -5.84 -0.32
CA LYS A 660 10.61 -6.76 0.47
C LYS A 660 11.41 -8.03 0.84
N ARG A 661 12.06 -8.66 -0.17
CA ARG A 661 12.92 -9.81 0.06
C ARG A 661 14.13 -9.46 0.90
N ALA A 662 14.78 -8.33 0.62
CA ALA A 662 15.98 -7.88 1.30
C ALA A 662 15.72 -7.66 2.81
N ILE A 663 14.70 -6.88 3.17
CA ILE A 663 14.33 -6.61 4.56
C ILE A 663 13.87 -7.89 5.27
N LYS A 664 13.07 -8.72 4.59
CA LYS A 664 12.63 -10.01 5.13
C LYS A 664 13.81 -10.93 5.47
N GLN A 665 14.77 -11.06 4.56
CA GLN A 665 15.97 -11.91 4.79
C GLN A 665 16.79 -11.40 5.96
N GLY A 666 16.97 -10.08 6.11
CA GLY A 666 17.65 -9.47 7.25
C GLY A 666 16.98 -9.78 8.58
N THR A 667 15.65 -9.56 8.65
CA THR A 667 14.85 -9.86 9.85
C THR A 667 14.85 -11.35 10.19
N GLU A 668 14.65 -12.23 9.19
CA GLU A 668 14.61 -13.69 9.40
C GLU A 668 15.98 -14.25 9.80
N LEU A 669 17.08 -13.71 9.26
CA LEU A 669 18.41 -14.09 9.69
C LEU A 669 18.62 -13.69 11.15
N ALA A 670 18.37 -12.42 11.48
CA ALA A 670 18.52 -11.94 12.85
C ALA A 670 17.69 -12.74 13.86
N ALA A 671 16.48 -13.21 13.49
CA ALA A 671 15.65 -14.03 14.35
C ALA A 671 16.27 -15.41 14.69
N ARG A 672 17.26 -15.87 13.92
CA ARG A 672 17.93 -17.18 14.10
C ARG A 672 19.30 -17.08 14.76
N LEU A 673 19.95 -15.90 14.71
CA LEU A 673 21.22 -15.65 15.40
C LEU A 673 21.07 -15.74 16.91
#